data_b66c20fb7b8995920a6c1a0b08a8caa2
#
_entry.id   b66c20fb7b8995920a6c1a0b08a8caa2
#
_cell.length_a   1.000
_cell.length_b   1.000
_cell.length_c   1.000
_cell.angle_alpha   90.00
_cell.angle_beta   90.00
_cell.angle_gamma   90.00
#
_symmetry.space_group_name_H-M   'P 1'
#
loop_
_entity.id
_entity.type
_entity.pdbx_description
1 polymer ?
#
loop_
_entity_poly.entity_id
_entity_poly.type
_entity_poly.pdbx_seq_one_letter_code
_entity_poly.pdbx_strand_id
1 'polypeptide(L)'
;MKHVKLSLLSAAMMTAVSAQAADYSHQTIIVEGSSLRPGEFGIAPDSSALKDTAALLKRVPGANINRNGPLTGIASYRGQFGHRINTEVDGVSWKEVGPNSMDPPLSHIPAALTDNLSVYRGIAPISSGIETIGGSMSAESRKSRFADSEEFEHHGLASLGYSDVDAGVSSSVFSSYANNQHRFHASLSQEQGDHYEFDGGAVKPSQYDRDAYTLGYGTRTGAHELALNYSNNDTGHTGSPSLPMDIMWVRGGVLSADYTLNLGSDRSLDVSYYYQDMRHLMNNFSLRSNAAMMNMYRQNKTSVDGAGLSAVYHMPISGGGLALGLEGDQSNHDAKITDPTNGMFYVDNFNGVERDRYSLFAEWVGDIGNDLELETGLRYTRVEMDAASVDSSMAGMMPPVASLRDSFNASELSQTDHNWDFDAILRHAVSDELSLELGFARKMRSASYQERYLWLPLEATGGLADNRVYIGDVNLDAETAYQFEAGLEYAANGFYLAPRAFYHRINDYIQGEVITGTAANMVAGMMNGDNTVLQFANVDAELYGMDVEWGYELGADLRLDGAVSYVRGRRRDAGDNLYRIAPLNTRVQLTYQQNDWSIATEVEAYSAQNDVAEYNGELKSAGYGLLHIRGEIEPVVGLNIGLGIENVLDKKYADHTGAVNRASGNDGLAVGEKVLGHGRNVYVTASYEW
;
A
#
# COMPACT_ATOMS: atom_id res chain seq x y z
N MET A 1 30.34 -4.09 17.81
CA MET A 1 31.04 -3.08 16.99
C MET A 1 30.13 -2.74 15.82
N LYS A 2 29.15 -1.84 16.04
CA LYS A 2 28.20 -1.33 15.05
C LYS A 2 28.40 0.19 14.99
N HIS A 3 29.50 0.64 14.45
CA HIS A 3 29.77 2.05 14.22
C HIS A 3 30.44 2.16 12.87
N VAL A 4 29.86 2.86 11.94
CA VAL A 4 30.53 3.47 10.77
C VAL A 4 29.66 3.54 9.50
N LYS A 5 28.33 3.58 9.57
CA LYS A 5 27.59 3.96 8.37
C LYS A 5 27.09 5.43 8.38
N LEU A 6 27.13 6.10 9.52
CA LEU A 6 26.69 7.50 9.66
C LEU A 6 27.60 8.54 9.01
N SER A 7 28.84 8.19 8.62
CA SER A 7 29.88 9.16 8.25
C SER A 7 29.80 9.72 6.84
N LEU A 8 29.14 9.05 5.90
CA LEU A 8 29.05 9.51 4.52
C LEU A 8 27.88 10.48 4.28
N LEU A 9 26.75 10.28 4.94
CA LEU A 9 25.60 11.20 4.88
C LEU A 9 25.86 12.50 5.66
N SER A 10 26.54 12.42 6.80
CA SER A 10 26.95 13.63 7.58
C SER A 10 27.92 14.52 6.81
N ALA A 11 28.75 13.96 5.93
CA ALA A 11 29.67 14.73 5.09
C ALA A 11 28.94 15.43 3.92
N ALA A 12 27.86 14.82 3.39
CA ALA A 12 27.03 15.42 2.34
C ALA A 12 26.24 16.64 2.85
N MET A 13 25.78 16.61 4.10
CA MET A 13 25.09 17.75 4.70
C MET A 13 25.98 18.97 4.96
N MET A 14 27.28 18.78 5.27
CA MET A 14 28.19 19.90 5.52
C MET A 14 28.60 20.65 4.24
N THR A 15 28.41 20.07 3.08
CA THR A 15 28.72 20.73 1.78
C THR A 15 27.53 21.45 1.16
N ALA A 16 26.29 21.19 1.64
CA ALA A 16 25.06 21.79 1.12
C ALA A 16 24.77 23.23 1.61
N VAL A 17 25.44 23.68 2.68
CA VAL A 17 25.17 24.97 3.38
C VAL A 17 25.53 26.23 2.56
N SER A 18 26.01 26.12 1.34
CA SER A 18 26.42 27.27 0.49
C SER A 18 25.50 27.58 -0.69
N ALA A 19 24.35 26.90 -0.84
CA ALA A 19 23.38 27.20 -1.88
C ALA A 19 22.35 28.25 -1.41
N GLN A 20 22.00 29.21 -2.27
CA GLN A 20 20.95 30.20 -1.97
C GLN A 20 19.60 29.51 -1.92
N ALA A 21 18.89 29.66 -0.77
CA ALA A 21 17.55 29.13 -0.60
C ALA A 21 16.55 29.82 -1.52
N ALA A 22 15.70 29.03 -2.15
CA ALA A 22 14.55 29.52 -2.91
C ALA A 22 13.38 29.87 -1.96
N ASP A 23 12.58 30.85 -2.34
CA ASP A 23 11.44 31.32 -1.55
C ASP A 23 10.27 30.33 -1.72
N TYR A 24 10.15 29.36 -0.84
CA TYR A 24 9.04 28.39 -0.79
C TYR A 24 8.07 28.75 0.34
N SER A 25 6.82 29.03 0.00
CA SER A 25 5.77 29.25 1.00
C SER A 25 5.32 27.92 1.60
N HIS A 26 5.26 27.84 2.94
CA HIS A 26 4.68 26.71 3.67
C HIS A 26 3.24 26.44 3.21
N GLN A 27 2.99 25.25 2.71
CA GLN A 27 1.64 24.76 2.48
C GLN A 27 1.33 23.59 3.40
N THR A 28 0.28 23.77 4.16
CA THR A 28 -0.35 22.75 4.99
C THR A 28 -0.80 21.55 4.14
N ILE A 29 -0.57 20.43 4.60
CA ILE A 29 -0.78 18.99 4.33
C ILE A 29 -1.88 18.56 3.33
N ILE A 30 -2.72 19.41 2.83
CA ILE A 30 -3.60 19.11 1.69
C ILE A 30 -2.90 19.67 0.46
N VAL A 31 -2.37 18.78 -0.38
CA VAL A 31 -1.85 19.18 -1.68
C VAL A 31 -3.04 19.57 -2.55
N GLU A 32 -3.49 20.82 -2.46
CA GLU A 32 -4.25 21.44 -3.53
C GLU A 32 -3.30 21.69 -4.71
N GLY A 33 -2.82 20.61 -5.32
CA GLY A 33 -2.06 20.67 -6.54
C GLY A 33 -3.04 20.83 -7.71
N SER A 34 -2.77 21.75 -8.60
CA SER A 34 -3.49 21.93 -9.87
C SER A 34 -3.38 20.71 -10.82
N SER A 35 -2.89 19.60 -10.36
CA SER A 35 -2.71 18.32 -11.07
C SER A 35 -3.61 17.19 -10.57
N LEU A 36 -4.31 17.34 -9.44
CA LEU A 36 -5.21 16.29 -8.95
C LEU A 36 -6.49 16.27 -9.80
N ARG A 37 -6.93 15.07 -10.15
CA ARG A 37 -8.23 14.87 -10.82
C ARG A 37 -9.37 15.07 -9.82
N PRO A 38 -10.58 15.45 -10.29
CA PRO A 38 -11.74 15.46 -9.42
C PRO A 38 -11.91 14.12 -8.70
N GLY A 39 -12.12 14.15 -7.38
CA GLY A 39 -12.23 12.95 -6.55
C GLY A 39 -10.90 12.34 -6.08
N GLU A 40 -9.76 12.80 -6.56
CA GLU A 40 -8.45 12.38 -6.06
C GLU A 40 -8.09 13.18 -4.80
N PHE A 41 -7.62 12.45 -3.77
CA PHE A 41 -7.17 13.03 -2.49
C PHE A 41 -5.68 12.82 -2.36
N GLY A 42 -4.92 13.91 -2.39
CA GLY A 42 -3.47 13.88 -2.23
C GLY A 42 -3.03 14.18 -0.81
N ILE A 43 -2.00 13.50 -0.33
CA ILE A 43 -1.39 13.73 0.98
C ILE A 43 0.13 13.68 0.87
N ALA A 44 0.81 14.74 1.30
CA ALA A 44 2.24 14.78 1.43
C ALA A 44 2.68 14.30 2.83
N PRO A 45 3.87 13.68 2.97
CA PRO A 45 4.47 13.46 4.27
C PRO A 45 4.69 14.79 5.00
N ASP A 46 4.33 14.82 6.28
CA ASP A 46 4.65 15.92 7.18
C ASP A 46 5.99 15.68 7.90
N SER A 47 6.31 16.54 8.85
CA SER A 47 7.48 16.42 9.72
C SER A 47 7.43 15.24 10.71
N SER A 48 6.45 14.35 10.63
CA SER A 48 6.39 13.15 11.47
C SER A 48 7.44 12.11 11.08
N ALA A 49 7.95 11.34 12.03
CA ALA A 49 8.92 10.28 11.80
C ALA A 49 8.21 9.01 11.26
N LEU A 50 7.66 9.10 10.05
CA LEU A 50 7.01 7.97 9.39
C LEU A 50 8.05 6.95 8.92
N LYS A 51 7.80 5.68 9.23
CA LYS A 51 8.64 4.53 8.81
C LYS A 51 8.13 3.89 7.53
N ASP A 52 6.84 3.99 7.28
CA ASP A 52 6.14 3.29 6.21
C ASP A 52 5.20 4.28 5.54
N THR A 53 5.40 4.51 4.26
CA THR A 53 4.57 5.42 3.45
C THR A 53 3.08 5.07 3.51
N ALA A 54 2.75 3.76 3.67
CA ALA A 54 1.38 3.33 3.87
C ALA A 54 0.72 3.96 5.11
N ALA A 55 1.49 4.42 6.12
CA ALA A 55 0.93 5.08 7.30
C ALA A 55 0.17 6.37 6.97
N LEU A 56 0.50 7.04 5.87
CA LEU A 56 -0.24 8.20 5.35
C LEU A 56 -1.71 7.89 5.07
N LEU A 57 -2.04 6.65 4.69
CA LEU A 57 -3.41 6.23 4.43
C LEU A 57 -4.35 6.40 5.63
N LYS A 58 -3.85 6.35 6.87
CA LYS A 58 -4.67 6.63 8.06
C LYS A 58 -5.20 8.07 8.11
N ARG A 59 -4.65 8.96 7.30
CA ARG A 59 -5.10 10.36 7.18
C ARG A 59 -6.15 10.56 6.09
N VAL A 60 -6.35 9.57 5.22
CA VAL A 60 -7.33 9.61 4.13
C VAL A 60 -8.66 9.06 4.61
N PRO A 61 -9.78 9.81 4.51
CA PRO A 61 -11.10 9.30 4.88
C PRO A 61 -11.45 8.03 4.11
N GLY A 62 -11.90 6.99 4.83
CA GLY A 62 -12.22 5.67 4.27
C GLY A 62 -11.01 4.75 4.05
N ALA A 63 -9.78 5.27 4.07
CA ALA A 63 -8.58 4.44 3.95
C ALA A 63 -8.05 3.97 5.31
N ASN A 64 -7.26 2.91 5.28
CA ASN A 64 -6.59 2.32 6.44
C ASN A 64 -5.42 1.45 5.97
N ILE A 65 -4.73 0.82 6.91
CA ILE A 65 -3.67 -0.16 6.64
C ILE A 65 -3.89 -1.45 7.42
N ASN A 66 -3.64 -2.58 6.77
CA ASN A 66 -3.47 -3.86 7.44
C ASN A 66 -1.97 -4.09 7.64
N ARG A 67 -1.53 -4.26 8.89
CA ARG A 67 -0.10 -4.30 9.21
C ARG A 67 0.35 -5.67 9.68
N ASN A 68 1.36 -6.24 9.01
CA ASN A 68 1.98 -7.53 9.37
C ASN A 68 3.36 -7.37 10.05
N GLY A 69 3.97 -6.19 9.92
CA GLY A 69 5.28 -5.84 10.47
C GLY A 69 5.56 -4.34 10.32
N PRO A 70 6.73 -3.83 10.74
CA PRO A 70 7.03 -2.38 10.77
C PRO A 70 7.02 -1.72 9.39
N LEU A 71 7.48 -2.43 8.34
CA LEU A 71 7.52 -1.94 6.95
C LEU A 71 6.48 -2.61 6.04
N THR A 72 5.50 -3.33 6.58
CA THR A 72 4.55 -4.13 5.81
C THR A 72 3.12 -3.61 5.97
N GLY A 73 2.92 -2.35 5.61
CA GLY A 73 1.60 -1.73 5.56
C GLY A 73 0.87 -2.07 4.26
N ILE A 74 -0.13 -2.95 4.33
CA ILE A 74 -0.98 -3.32 3.19
C ILE A 74 -2.08 -2.28 3.07
N ALA A 75 -2.18 -1.63 1.93
CA ALA A 75 -3.22 -0.62 1.65
C ALA A 75 -4.62 -1.21 1.79
N SER A 76 -5.51 -0.43 2.41
CA SER A 76 -6.93 -0.76 2.59
C SER A 76 -7.79 0.48 2.33
N TYR A 77 -8.90 0.30 1.64
CA TYR A 77 -9.88 1.34 1.39
C TYR A 77 -11.31 0.75 1.50
N ARG A 78 -12.14 1.36 2.36
CA ARG A 78 -13.53 0.95 2.58
C ARG A 78 -13.72 -0.55 2.81
N GLY A 79 -12.78 -1.16 3.58
CA GLY A 79 -12.81 -2.58 3.97
C GLY A 79 -12.28 -3.55 2.90
N GLN A 80 -11.87 -3.07 1.73
CA GLN A 80 -11.14 -3.85 0.75
C GLN A 80 -9.63 -3.62 0.91
N PHE A 81 -8.80 -4.62 0.65
CA PHE A 81 -7.34 -4.55 0.87
C PHE A 81 -6.55 -5.49 -0.06
N GLY A 82 -5.25 -5.29 -0.08
CA GLY A 82 -4.31 -6.13 -0.84
C GLY A 82 -4.61 -6.09 -2.35
N HIS A 83 -4.70 -7.24 -2.98
CA HIS A 83 -4.90 -7.35 -4.44
C HIS A 83 -6.22 -6.76 -4.97
N ARG A 84 -7.13 -6.29 -4.11
CA ARG A 84 -8.34 -5.55 -4.51
C ARG A 84 -8.09 -4.07 -4.73
N ILE A 85 -7.00 -3.53 -4.20
CA ILE A 85 -6.61 -2.14 -4.37
C ILE A 85 -5.51 -2.08 -5.45
N ASN A 86 -5.76 -1.32 -6.52
CA ASN A 86 -4.67 -0.96 -7.42
C ASN A 86 -3.75 0.02 -6.70
N THR A 87 -2.50 -0.36 -6.46
CA THR A 87 -1.51 0.48 -5.79
C THR A 87 -0.29 0.60 -6.68
N GLU A 88 0.00 1.84 -7.10
CA GLU A 88 1.15 2.14 -7.94
C GLU A 88 2.18 2.96 -7.15
N VAL A 89 3.43 2.78 -7.49
CA VAL A 89 4.53 3.62 -7.01
C VAL A 89 5.28 4.13 -8.24
N ASP A 90 5.33 5.44 -8.40
CA ASP A 90 5.94 6.09 -9.57
C ASP A 90 5.36 5.65 -10.93
N GLY A 91 4.06 5.33 -10.98
CA GLY A 91 3.37 4.81 -12.16
C GLY A 91 3.65 3.33 -12.45
N VAL A 92 4.28 2.62 -11.52
CA VAL A 92 4.61 1.20 -11.64
C VAL A 92 3.66 0.38 -10.76
N SER A 93 3.00 -0.61 -11.34
CA SER A 93 2.24 -1.63 -10.61
C SER A 93 3.22 -2.67 -10.04
N TRP A 94 3.84 -2.36 -8.89
CA TRP A 94 4.79 -3.26 -8.22
C TRP A 94 4.17 -4.61 -7.89
N LYS A 95 4.86 -5.68 -8.26
CA LYS A 95 4.47 -7.05 -7.93
C LYS A 95 5.11 -7.46 -6.61
N GLU A 96 4.29 -7.94 -5.66
CA GLU A 96 4.78 -8.50 -4.41
C GLU A 96 5.63 -9.74 -4.67
N VAL A 97 6.78 -9.83 -4.01
CA VAL A 97 7.71 -10.97 -4.19
C VAL A 97 7.31 -12.15 -3.34
N GLY A 98 6.85 -11.88 -2.12
CA GLY A 98 6.48 -12.91 -1.15
C GLY A 98 4.99 -13.24 -1.13
N PRO A 99 4.61 -14.51 -0.88
CA PRO A 99 3.20 -14.93 -0.90
C PRO A 99 2.38 -14.48 0.31
N ASN A 100 2.96 -13.73 1.25
CA ASN A 100 2.29 -13.29 2.50
C ASN A 100 2.19 -11.76 2.61
N SER A 101 2.25 -11.04 1.50
CA SER A 101 2.28 -9.57 1.47
C SER A 101 3.27 -8.99 2.49
N MET A 102 4.51 -9.50 2.48
CA MET A 102 5.59 -9.02 3.33
C MET A 102 6.28 -7.78 2.76
N ASP A 103 6.10 -7.53 1.49
CA ASP A 103 6.67 -6.46 0.67
C ASP A 103 5.58 -5.80 -0.21
N PRO A 104 4.51 -5.23 0.42
CA PRO A 104 3.44 -4.57 -0.32
C PRO A 104 3.98 -3.33 -1.08
N PRO A 105 3.32 -2.88 -2.18
CA PRO A 105 3.86 -1.84 -3.05
C PRO A 105 4.37 -0.59 -2.34
N LEU A 106 3.65 -0.06 -1.35
CA LEU A 106 4.07 1.14 -0.61
C LEU A 106 5.31 0.93 0.28
N SER A 107 5.73 -0.31 0.53
CA SER A 107 6.99 -0.60 1.25
C SER A 107 8.25 -0.30 0.43
N HIS A 108 8.10 -0.13 -0.89
CA HIS A 108 9.20 0.13 -1.81
C HIS A 108 9.56 1.61 -1.95
N ILE A 109 8.78 2.52 -1.34
CA ILE A 109 9.05 3.95 -1.33
C ILE A 109 9.26 4.44 0.11
N PRO A 110 10.46 4.94 0.49
CA PRO A 110 10.69 5.54 1.80
C PRO A 110 9.83 6.77 2.02
N ALA A 111 9.21 6.91 3.21
CA ALA A 111 8.35 8.05 3.51
C ALA A 111 9.08 9.41 3.37
N ALA A 112 10.36 9.48 3.73
CA ALA A 112 11.17 10.69 3.60
C ALA A 112 11.47 11.14 2.16
N LEU A 113 11.28 10.26 1.17
CA LEU A 113 11.44 10.54 -0.26
C LEU A 113 10.12 10.56 -1.03
N THR A 114 9.00 10.32 -0.35
CA THR A 114 7.66 10.42 -0.93
C THR A 114 7.32 11.91 -1.12
N ASP A 115 6.93 12.29 -2.32
CA ASP A 115 6.43 13.62 -2.64
C ASP A 115 4.93 13.70 -2.34
N ASN A 116 4.17 12.70 -2.80
CA ASN A 116 2.74 12.64 -2.63
C ASN A 116 2.25 11.18 -2.59
N LEU A 117 1.19 10.94 -1.80
CA LEU A 117 0.35 9.74 -1.88
C LEU A 117 -1.06 10.19 -2.23
N SER A 118 -1.58 9.75 -3.37
CA SER A 118 -2.94 10.06 -3.79
C SER A 118 -3.85 8.83 -3.72
N VAL A 119 -5.11 9.06 -3.40
CA VAL A 119 -6.17 8.05 -3.30
C VAL A 119 -7.42 8.58 -4.00
N TYR A 120 -7.98 7.81 -4.91
CA TYR A 120 -9.30 8.15 -5.44
C TYR A 120 -10.37 7.89 -4.38
N ARG A 121 -11.00 8.99 -3.89
CA ARG A 121 -12.12 8.91 -2.96
C ARG A 121 -13.38 8.61 -3.75
N GLY A 122 -13.93 7.43 -3.54
CA GLY A 122 -15.09 6.99 -4.29
C GLY A 122 -14.75 5.92 -5.33
N ILE A 123 -15.51 5.93 -6.42
CA ILE A 123 -15.29 5.05 -7.55
C ILE A 123 -14.01 5.48 -8.27
N ALA A 124 -13.04 4.58 -8.34
CA ALA A 124 -11.82 4.81 -9.09
C ALA A 124 -12.13 4.89 -10.61
N PRO A 125 -11.68 5.93 -11.33
CA PRO A 125 -11.87 6.06 -12.77
C PRO A 125 -11.34 4.86 -13.55
N ILE A 126 -11.85 4.64 -14.76
CA ILE A 126 -11.37 3.56 -15.63
C ILE A 126 -9.88 3.73 -15.96
N SER A 127 -9.42 4.95 -16.17
CA SER A 127 -8.02 5.24 -16.48
C SER A 127 -7.06 5.10 -15.30
N SER A 128 -7.56 4.89 -14.06
CA SER A 128 -6.72 4.82 -12.85
C SER A 128 -6.05 3.46 -12.62
N GLY A 129 -6.13 2.53 -13.58
CA GLY A 129 -5.43 1.26 -13.55
C GLY A 129 -6.31 0.02 -13.79
N ILE A 130 -5.70 -1.13 -13.75
CA ILE A 130 -6.33 -2.44 -13.94
C ILE A 130 -6.75 -3.02 -12.58
N GLU A 131 -7.97 -3.63 -12.50
CA GLU A 131 -8.47 -4.30 -11.28
C GLU A 131 -8.65 -3.35 -10.08
N THR A 132 -9.37 -2.27 -10.29
CA THR A 132 -9.66 -1.23 -9.28
C THR A 132 -10.93 -1.50 -8.46
N ILE A 133 -11.29 -2.76 -8.22
CA ILE A 133 -12.52 -3.16 -7.52
C ILE A 133 -12.62 -2.57 -6.10
N GLY A 134 -11.49 -2.41 -5.43
CA GLY A 134 -11.39 -1.83 -4.08
C GLY A 134 -10.90 -0.39 -4.06
N GLY A 135 -10.62 0.21 -5.22
CA GLY A 135 -10.08 1.56 -5.35
C GLY A 135 -8.72 1.61 -6.03
N SER A 136 -8.19 2.81 -6.21
CA SER A 136 -6.86 3.06 -6.78
C SER A 136 -6.09 4.07 -5.94
N MET A 137 -4.79 3.84 -5.78
CA MET A 137 -3.84 4.66 -5.04
C MET A 137 -2.54 4.79 -5.81
N SER A 138 -1.90 5.95 -5.72
CA SER A 138 -0.58 6.18 -6.30
C SER A 138 0.32 6.90 -5.32
N ALA A 139 1.52 6.41 -5.13
CA ALA A 139 2.57 7.12 -4.39
C ALA A 139 3.64 7.58 -5.37
N GLU A 140 4.06 8.83 -5.25
CA GLU A 140 5.09 9.41 -6.08
C GLU A 140 6.32 9.76 -5.25
N SER A 141 7.49 9.37 -5.73
CA SER A 141 8.76 9.80 -5.17
C SER A 141 9.15 11.18 -5.68
N ARG A 142 10.00 11.89 -4.92
CA ARG A 142 10.58 13.16 -5.36
C ARG A 142 11.39 12.96 -6.63
N LYS A 143 11.06 13.72 -7.68
CA LYS A 143 11.72 13.71 -9.00
C LYS A 143 12.18 15.11 -9.38
N SER A 144 13.21 15.19 -10.24
CA SER A 144 13.59 16.47 -10.82
C SER A 144 12.50 17.03 -11.73
N ARG A 145 12.33 18.35 -11.72
CA ARG A 145 11.49 19.12 -12.66
C ARG A 145 12.38 19.87 -13.63
N PHE A 146 11.90 20.13 -14.85
CA PHE A 146 12.61 20.99 -15.78
C PHE A 146 12.59 22.44 -15.27
N ALA A 147 13.72 23.13 -15.34
CA ALA A 147 13.78 24.56 -15.08
C ALA A 147 13.23 25.37 -16.27
N ASP A 148 12.94 26.64 -16.02
CA ASP A 148 12.50 27.55 -17.07
C ASP A 148 13.65 28.12 -17.91
N SER A 149 14.86 28.14 -17.35
CA SER A 149 16.05 28.71 -17.97
C SER A 149 16.88 27.69 -18.77
N GLU A 150 17.76 28.16 -19.65
CA GLU A 150 18.77 27.34 -20.33
C GLU A 150 19.94 26.97 -19.39
N GLU A 151 20.12 27.74 -18.32
CA GLU A 151 21.13 27.46 -17.31
C GLU A 151 20.64 26.37 -16.36
N PHE A 152 21.55 25.54 -15.91
CA PHE A 152 21.23 24.50 -14.96
C PHE A 152 21.03 25.06 -13.55
N GLU A 153 19.93 24.69 -12.95
CA GLU A 153 19.58 24.97 -11.57
C GLU A 153 19.78 23.71 -10.71
N HIS A 154 20.20 23.90 -9.47
CA HIS A 154 20.44 22.82 -8.52
C HIS A 154 19.48 22.95 -7.34
N HIS A 155 18.69 21.91 -7.09
CA HIS A 155 17.79 21.80 -5.96
C HIS A 155 18.06 20.49 -5.21
N GLY A 156 17.73 20.47 -3.93
CA GLY A 156 17.89 19.26 -3.17
C GLY A 156 17.17 19.30 -1.84
N LEU A 157 17.10 18.12 -1.20
CA LEU A 157 16.58 17.89 0.13
C LEU A 157 17.54 16.99 0.88
N ALA A 158 17.83 17.31 2.13
CA ALA A 158 18.46 16.39 3.06
C ALA A 158 17.57 16.28 4.29
N SER A 159 17.30 15.06 4.78
CA SER A 159 16.49 14.86 5.97
C SER A 159 17.09 13.86 6.94
N LEU A 160 16.79 14.07 8.22
CA LEU A 160 17.13 13.18 9.33
C LEU A 160 15.91 13.03 10.24
N GLY A 161 15.70 11.83 10.75
CA GLY A 161 14.67 11.54 11.74
C GLY A 161 15.19 10.61 12.82
N TYR A 162 14.67 10.81 14.03
CA TYR A 162 14.87 9.92 15.18
C TYR A 162 13.55 9.68 15.90
N SER A 163 13.33 8.45 16.34
CA SER A 163 12.16 7.99 17.08
C SER A 163 12.63 7.18 18.29
N ASP A 164 12.14 7.47 19.48
CA ASP A 164 12.62 6.82 20.72
C ASP A 164 11.98 5.45 20.96
N VAL A 165 10.76 5.24 20.51
CA VAL A 165 9.99 4.00 20.77
C VAL A 165 10.64 2.72 20.23
N ASP A 166 11.51 2.85 19.24
CA ASP A 166 12.27 1.76 18.62
C ASP A 166 13.73 2.15 18.36
N ALA A 167 14.21 3.23 18.95
CA ALA A 167 15.51 3.84 18.66
C ALA A 167 15.75 4.03 17.14
N GLY A 168 14.66 4.32 16.41
CA GLY A 168 14.61 4.42 14.96
C GLY A 168 15.38 5.63 14.45
N VAL A 169 16.17 5.43 13.38
CA VAL A 169 16.90 6.49 12.69
C VAL A 169 16.56 6.39 11.21
N SER A 170 16.21 7.55 10.63
CA SER A 170 16.06 7.71 9.18
C SER A 170 16.96 8.82 8.68
N SER A 171 17.49 8.65 7.48
CA SER A 171 18.26 9.68 6.79
C SER A 171 18.02 9.58 5.30
N SER A 172 17.85 10.71 4.61
CA SER A 172 17.68 10.74 3.16
C SER A 172 18.33 11.97 2.56
N VAL A 173 18.72 11.84 1.29
CA VAL A 173 19.20 12.94 0.45
C VAL A 173 18.58 12.78 -0.93
N PHE A 174 18.05 13.85 -1.45
CA PHE A 174 17.62 14.02 -2.83
C PHE A 174 18.42 15.19 -3.43
N SER A 175 18.87 15.06 -4.67
CA SER A 175 19.56 16.12 -5.42
C SER A 175 19.09 16.11 -6.85
N SER A 176 18.74 17.26 -7.39
CA SER A 176 18.35 17.45 -8.78
C SER A 176 19.19 18.53 -9.45
N TYR A 177 19.44 18.35 -10.73
CA TYR A 177 20.16 19.28 -11.58
C TYR A 177 19.45 19.37 -12.92
N ALA A 178 18.87 20.53 -13.24
CA ALA A 178 17.95 20.65 -14.37
C ALA A 178 18.07 22.01 -15.06
N ASN A 179 17.80 22.01 -16.36
CA ASN A 179 17.51 23.20 -17.15
C ASN A 179 16.19 23.02 -17.93
N ASN A 180 15.91 23.86 -18.90
CA ASN A 180 14.67 23.78 -19.67
C ASN A 180 14.62 22.58 -20.66
N GLN A 181 15.68 21.82 -20.85
CA GLN A 181 15.77 20.69 -21.80
C GLN A 181 16.20 19.37 -21.15
N HIS A 182 16.97 19.44 -20.07
CA HIS A 182 17.51 18.26 -19.39
C HIS A 182 17.29 18.34 -17.91
N ARG A 183 16.99 17.22 -17.29
CA ARG A 183 16.85 17.06 -15.85
C ARG A 183 17.48 15.76 -15.36
N PHE A 184 18.18 15.84 -14.25
CA PHE A 184 18.80 14.70 -13.58
C PHE A 184 18.38 14.71 -12.12
N HIS A 185 18.23 13.54 -11.51
CA HIS A 185 18.12 13.43 -10.06
C HIS A 185 18.76 12.14 -9.55
N ALA A 186 19.13 12.19 -8.28
CA ALA A 186 19.54 11.04 -7.51
C ALA A 186 19.00 11.18 -6.09
N SER A 187 18.56 10.07 -5.50
CA SER A 187 18.20 10.01 -4.09
C SER A 187 18.83 8.81 -3.40
N LEU A 188 19.06 8.95 -2.10
CA LEU A 188 19.48 7.90 -1.19
C LEU A 188 18.66 8.00 0.08
N SER A 189 18.22 6.85 0.62
CA SER A 189 17.56 6.77 1.92
C SER A 189 18.09 5.58 2.69
N GLN A 190 18.27 5.75 3.99
CA GLN A 190 18.59 4.70 4.94
C GLN A 190 17.70 4.81 6.16
N GLU A 191 17.11 3.70 6.57
CA GLU A 191 16.21 3.61 7.71
C GLU A 191 16.52 2.35 8.51
N GLN A 192 16.59 2.50 9.84
CA GLN A 192 16.80 1.36 10.74
C GLN A 192 16.12 1.61 12.07
N GLY A 193 15.68 0.55 12.75
CA GLY A 193 15.16 0.61 14.10
C GLY A 193 15.21 -0.73 14.79
N ASP A 194 15.21 -0.70 16.10
CA ASP A 194 15.12 -1.87 16.96
C ASP A 194 13.64 -2.30 17.18
N HIS A 195 13.38 -3.14 18.15
CA HIS A 195 12.03 -3.55 18.50
C HIS A 195 11.26 -2.39 19.11
N TYR A 196 10.06 -2.11 18.61
CA TYR A 196 9.26 -1.07 19.23
C TYR A 196 8.66 -1.50 20.56
N GLU A 197 8.58 -0.55 21.48
CA GLU A 197 8.09 -0.72 22.84
C GLU A 197 6.62 -0.32 22.98
N PHE A 198 5.95 -0.91 23.97
CA PHE A 198 4.63 -0.55 24.45
C PHE A 198 4.61 -0.61 26.00
N ASP A 199 3.61 -0.06 26.65
CA ASP A 199 3.49 -0.11 28.11
C ASP A 199 3.55 -1.54 28.64
N GLY A 200 4.67 -1.89 29.27
CA GLY A 200 4.96 -3.18 29.89
C GLY A 200 5.68 -4.20 29.00
N GLY A 201 6.23 -3.84 27.83
CA GLY A 201 7.00 -4.77 27.01
C GLY A 201 7.46 -4.23 25.66
N ALA A 202 7.90 -5.12 24.79
CA ALA A 202 8.26 -4.81 23.42
C ALA A 202 7.75 -5.89 22.46
N VAL A 203 7.40 -5.53 21.25
CA VAL A 203 7.03 -6.48 20.21
C VAL A 203 8.30 -7.02 19.54
N LYS A 204 8.50 -8.33 19.62
CA LYS A 204 9.68 -9.01 19.04
C LYS A 204 9.25 -10.19 18.16
N PRO A 205 9.81 -10.31 16.94
CA PRO A 205 10.71 -9.38 16.27
C PRO A 205 9.94 -8.23 15.58
N SER A 206 10.41 -6.99 15.71
CA SER A 206 9.87 -5.83 14.99
C SER A 206 10.94 -4.82 14.59
N GLN A 207 12.22 -5.21 14.67
CA GLN A 207 13.32 -4.41 14.12
C GLN A 207 13.21 -4.32 12.59
N TYR A 208 13.83 -3.31 12.01
CA TYR A 208 13.87 -3.12 10.56
C TYR A 208 15.18 -2.46 10.10
N ASP A 209 15.52 -2.69 8.84
CA ASP A 209 16.67 -2.12 8.16
C ASP A 209 16.32 -2.00 6.66
N ARG A 210 16.40 -0.80 6.07
CA ARG A 210 16.09 -0.55 4.67
C ARG A 210 17.02 0.51 4.09
N ASP A 211 17.65 0.19 2.96
CA ASP A 211 18.39 1.10 2.11
C ASP A 211 17.66 1.25 0.77
N ALA A 212 17.47 2.46 0.26
CA ALA A 212 16.86 2.70 -1.05
C ALA A 212 17.63 3.79 -1.81
N TYR A 213 17.67 3.67 -3.14
CA TYR A 213 18.22 4.73 -3.99
C TYR A 213 17.45 4.83 -5.30
N THR A 214 17.39 6.05 -5.85
CA THR A 214 16.84 6.30 -7.17
C THR A 214 17.82 7.10 -8.02
N LEU A 215 17.74 6.88 -9.33
CA LEU A 215 18.46 7.67 -10.34
C LEU A 215 17.47 8.01 -11.45
N GLY A 216 17.44 9.25 -11.90
CA GLY A 216 16.56 9.66 -12.98
C GLY A 216 17.23 10.63 -13.95
N TYR A 217 16.82 10.51 -15.20
CA TYR A 217 17.16 11.42 -16.28
C TYR A 217 15.92 11.74 -17.11
N GLY A 218 15.72 13.01 -17.43
CA GLY A 218 14.67 13.43 -18.35
C GLY A 218 15.21 14.40 -19.39
N THR A 219 14.59 14.37 -20.57
CA THR A 219 14.88 15.33 -21.63
C THR A 219 13.59 15.72 -22.35
N ARG A 220 13.49 17.00 -22.74
CA ARG A 220 12.41 17.48 -23.59
C ARG A 220 12.95 18.28 -24.76
N THR A 221 12.38 18.05 -25.95
CA THR A 221 12.75 18.75 -27.17
C THR A 221 11.53 18.91 -28.06
N GLY A 222 11.08 20.14 -28.26
CA GLY A 222 9.86 20.41 -29.01
C GLY A 222 8.63 19.74 -28.39
N ALA A 223 8.00 18.84 -29.15
CA ALA A 223 6.81 18.10 -28.72
C ALA A 223 7.13 16.83 -27.89
N HIS A 224 8.38 16.46 -27.76
CA HIS A 224 8.82 15.20 -27.18
C HIS A 224 9.38 15.39 -25.76
N GLU A 225 8.92 14.59 -24.83
CA GLU A 225 9.52 14.44 -23.50
C GLU A 225 9.81 12.97 -23.23
N LEU A 226 10.97 12.65 -22.68
CA LEU A 226 11.38 11.32 -22.27
C LEU A 226 11.94 11.39 -20.85
N ALA A 227 11.51 10.49 -19.98
CA ALA A 227 12.09 10.27 -18.66
C ALA A 227 12.50 8.80 -18.50
N LEU A 228 13.64 8.58 -17.88
CA LEU A 228 14.17 7.27 -17.51
C LEU A 228 14.45 7.29 -16.02
N ASN A 229 13.94 6.30 -15.28
CA ASN A 229 14.16 6.21 -13.85
C ASN A 229 14.59 4.78 -13.50
N TYR A 230 15.46 4.68 -12.52
CA TYR A 230 15.82 3.42 -11.88
C TYR A 230 15.69 3.59 -10.38
N SER A 231 14.89 2.73 -9.74
CA SER A 231 14.74 2.65 -8.29
C SER A 231 15.18 1.29 -7.79
N ASN A 232 15.87 1.27 -6.67
CA ASN A 232 16.30 0.05 -5.98
C ASN A 232 15.92 0.14 -4.51
N ASN A 233 15.47 -1.00 -3.97
CA ASN A 233 15.16 -1.15 -2.56
C ASN A 233 15.88 -2.39 -2.04
N ASP A 234 16.67 -2.24 -0.97
CA ASP A 234 17.30 -3.33 -0.21
C ASP A 234 16.77 -3.28 1.23
N THR A 235 15.75 -4.08 1.52
CA THR A 235 15.26 -4.29 2.87
C THR A 235 16.08 -5.39 3.51
N GLY A 236 16.74 -5.10 4.62
CA GLY A 236 17.54 -6.04 5.40
C GLY A 236 16.70 -6.83 6.42
N HIS A 237 17.30 -7.14 7.55
CA HIS A 237 16.66 -7.93 8.61
C HIS A 237 15.44 -7.21 9.20
N THR A 238 14.25 -7.63 8.83
CA THR A 238 12.99 -7.03 9.28
C THR A 238 12.08 -8.05 9.92
N GLY A 239 11.65 -7.77 11.15
CA GLY A 239 10.77 -8.65 11.93
C GLY A 239 9.33 -8.58 11.43
N SER A 240 8.65 -9.73 11.42
CA SER A 240 7.24 -9.87 11.02
C SER A 240 6.49 -10.69 12.08
N PRO A 241 6.14 -10.08 13.23
CA PRO A 241 5.62 -10.81 14.40
C PRO A 241 4.31 -11.56 14.10
N SER A 242 3.58 -11.15 13.08
CA SER A 242 2.30 -11.75 12.67
C SER A 242 2.44 -12.88 11.67
N LEU A 243 3.62 -13.11 11.13
CA LEU A 243 3.88 -14.13 10.12
C LEU A 243 4.79 -15.24 10.67
N PRO A 244 4.79 -16.43 10.07
CA PRO A 244 5.62 -17.55 10.55
C PRO A 244 7.10 -17.37 10.31
N MET A 245 7.49 -16.43 9.44
CA MET A 245 8.87 -16.11 9.08
C MET A 245 9.13 -14.62 9.12
N ASP A 246 10.41 -14.25 9.24
CA ASP A 246 10.90 -12.89 9.18
C ASP A 246 11.65 -12.63 7.88
N ILE A 247 11.69 -11.39 7.44
CA ILE A 247 12.45 -10.94 6.28
C ILE A 247 13.95 -10.99 6.63
N MET A 248 14.73 -11.72 5.84
CA MET A 248 16.17 -11.66 5.89
C MET A 248 16.71 -10.62 4.93
N TRP A 249 16.09 -10.54 3.76
CA TRP A 249 16.30 -9.47 2.79
C TRP A 249 15.23 -9.50 1.70
N VAL A 250 14.88 -8.31 1.18
CA VAL A 250 14.18 -8.10 -0.10
C VAL A 250 15.09 -7.23 -0.95
N ARG A 251 15.40 -7.66 -2.17
CA ARG A 251 16.39 -7.01 -3.02
C ARG A 251 15.97 -6.98 -4.47
N GLY A 252 16.26 -5.88 -5.12
CA GLY A 252 16.04 -5.69 -6.54
C GLY A 252 15.58 -4.28 -6.85
N GLY A 253 15.07 -4.07 -8.05
CA GLY A 253 14.69 -2.75 -8.48
C GLY A 253 13.77 -2.75 -9.68
N VAL A 254 13.40 -1.54 -10.06
CA VAL A 254 12.56 -1.23 -11.21
C VAL A 254 13.28 -0.24 -12.11
N LEU A 255 13.30 -0.53 -13.40
CA LEU A 255 13.63 0.42 -14.46
C LEU A 255 12.33 0.88 -15.10
N SER A 256 12.09 2.19 -15.17
CA SER A 256 10.95 2.76 -15.88
C SER A 256 11.38 3.76 -16.95
N ALA A 257 10.54 3.89 -17.98
CA ALA A 257 10.69 4.83 -19.07
C ALA A 257 9.33 5.44 -19.40
N ASP A 258 9.22 6.75 -19.35
CA ASP A 258 8.01 7.50 -19.65
C ASP A 258 8.28 8.41 -20.86
N TYR A 259 7.42 8.35 -21.85
CA TYR A 259 7.51 9.17 -23.05
C TYR A 259 6.18 9.87 -23.31
N THR A 260 6.23 11.21 -23.43
CA THR A 260 5.09 12.04 -23.80
C THR A 260 5.35 12.72 -25.15
N LEU A 261 4.38 12.58 -26.06
CA LEU A 261 4.32 13.28 -27.33
C LEU A 261 3.17 14.28 -27.34
N ASN A 262 3.49 15.56 -27.27
CA ASN A 262 2.51 16.66 -27.38
C ASN A 262 2.20 16.95 -28.85
N LEU A 263 0.98 16.63 -29.30
CA LEU A 263 0.54 16.76 -30.68
C LEU A 263 -0.12 18.11 -30.98
N GLY A 264 -0.19 19.00 -29.98
CA GLY A 264 -0.89 20.30 -30.08
C GLY A 264 -2.42 20.15 -30.00
N SER A 265 -3.11 21.29 -29.79
CA SER A 265 -4.57 21.29 -29.67
C SER A 265 -5.12 20.30 -28.63
N ASP A 266 -4.51 20.28 -27.44
CA ASP A 266 -4.87 19.44 -26.29
C ASP A 266 -4.87 17.92 -26.59
N ARG A 267 -3.97 17.50 -27.49
CA ARG A 267 -3.72 16.10 -27.81
C ARG A 267 -2.35 15.68 -27.31
N SER A 268 -2.29 14.55 -26.67
CA SER A 268 -1.03 13.90 -26.31
C SER A 268 -1.10 12.39 -26.50
N LEU A 269 0.08 11.79 -26.63
CA LEU A 269 0.30 10.36 -26.49
C LEU A 269 1.31 10.14 -25.39
N ASP A 270 0.88 9.46 -24.34
CA ASP A 270 1.70 9.09 -23.20
C ASP A 270 1.99 7.59 -23.24
N VAL A 271 3.25 7.20 -23.19
CA VAL A 271 3.69 5.81 -23.23
C VAL A 271 4.62 5.58 -22.04
N SER A 272 4.27 4.61 -21.21
CA SER A 272 5.07 4.19 -20.05
C SER A 272 5.45 2.72 -20.16
N TYR A 273 6.68 2.42 -19.82
CA TYR A 273 7.20 1.05 -19.74
C TYR A 273 7.94 0.87 -18.42
N TYR A 274 7.81 -0.30 -17.81
CA TYR A 274 8.64 -0.69 -16.68
C TYR A 274 9.09 -2.15 -16.75
N TYR A 275 10.21 -2.43 -16.09
CA TYR A 275 10.72 -3.78 -15.85
C TYR A 275 11.15 -3.89 -14.38
N GLN A 276 10.68 -4.94 -13.70
CA GLN A 276 10.96 -5.28 -12.30
C GLN A 276 11.70 -6.61 -12.21
N ASP A 277 12.75 -6.69 -11.39
CA ASP A 277 13.39 -7.95 -10.95
C ASP A 277 13.63 -7.84 -9.44
N MET A 278 12.90 -8.66 -8.67
CA MET A 278 12.94 -8.64 -7.22
C MET A 278 13.08 -10.04 -6.65
N ARG A 279 13.80 -10.15 -5.56
CA ARG A 279 14.03 -11.41 -4.83
C ARG A 279 13.86 -11.19 -3.34
N HIS A 280 13.34 -12.22 -2.66
CA HIS A 280 13.08 -12.16 -1.23
C HIS A 280 13.55 -13.45 -0.55
N LEU A 281 14.18 -13.32 0.60
CA LEU A 281 14.52 -14.42 1.49
C LEU A 281 13.91 -14.19 2.86
N MET A 282 13.18 -15.19 3.33
CA MET A 282 12.60 -15.19 4.67
C MET A 282 12.93 -16.49 5.41
N ASN A 283 12.99 -16.46 6.76
CA ASN A 283 13.16 -17.65 7.57
C ASN A 283 12.51 -17.51 8.95
N ASN A 284 12.37 -18.66 9.66
CA ASN A 284 11.72 -18.74 10.97
C ASN A 284 12.71 -18.89 12.14
N PHE A 285 14.00 -18.59 11.96
CA PHE A 285 15.02 -18.94 12.96
C PHE A 285 16.09 -17.87 13.20
N SER A 286 16.24 -16.87 12.34
CA SER A 286 17.32 -15.88 12.50
C SER A 286 16.97 -14.76 13.47
N LEU A 287 15.72 -14.28 13.46
CA LEU A 287 15.25 -13.16 14.29
C LEU A 287 14.37 -13.61 15.45
N ARG A 288 13.95 -14.85 15.47
CA ARG A 288 13.11 -15.44 16.51
C ARG A 288 13.55 -16.85 16.88
N SER A 289 13.10 -17.34 18.04
CA SER A 289 13.19 -18.74 18.38
C SER A 289 12.17 -19.55 17.58
N ASN A 290 12.59 -20.66 16.97
CA ASN A 290 11.71 -21.61 16.32
C ASN A 290 11.29 -22.78 17.24
N ALA A 291 11.42 -22.62 18.55
CA ALA A 291 11.08 -23.66 19.53
C ALA A 291 9.62 -24.15 19.43
N ALA A 292 8.69 -23.24 19.11
CA ALA A 292 7.29 -23.56 18.89
C ALA A 292 7.06 -24.50 17.68
N MET A 293 7.98 -24.51 16.71
CA MET A 293 7.97 -25.38 15.53
C MET A 293 8.85 -26.63 15.72
N MET A 294 9.11 -27.03 16.95
CA MET A 294 9.93 -28.19 17.28
C MET A 294 11.32 -28.18 16.58
N ASN A 295 11.93 -27.00 16.50
CA ASN A 295 13.22 -26.77 15.81
C ASN A 295 13.23 -27.18 14.31
N MET A 296 12.08 -27.16 13.67
CA MET A 296 12.00 -27.28 12.21
C MET A 296 12.42 -25.96 11.56
N TYR A 297 13.62 -25.95 11.00
CA TYR A 297 14.13 -24.78 10.29
C TYR A 297 13.50 -24.68 8.90
N ARG A 298 12.99 -23.49 8.57
CA ARG A 298 12.39 -23.22 7.27
C ARG A 298 12.92 -21.91 6.74
N GLN A 299 13.32 -21.95 5.49
CA GLN A 299 13.74 -20.80 4.72
C GLN A 299 12.96 -20.80 3.41
N ASN A 300 12.29 -19.69 3.08
CA ASN A 300 11.61 -19.51 1.82
C ASN A 300 12.38 -18.49 0.98
N LYS A 301 12.76 -18.87 -0.23
CA LYS A 301 13.35 -17.99 -1.23
C LYS A 301 12.34 -17.80 -2.34
N THR A 302 12.01 -16.53 -2.60
CA THR A 302 11.05 -16.14 -3.61
C THR A 302 11.68 -15.19 -4.62
N SER A 303 11.14 -15.14 -5.83
CA SER A 303 11.49 -14.19 -6.85
C SER A 303 10.27 -13.80 -7.67
N VAL A 304 10.29 -12.58 -8.16
CA VAL A 304 9.37 -12.09 -9.18
C VAL A 304 10.16 -11.32 -10.23
N ASP A 305 9.90 -11.59 -11.47
CA ASP A 305 10.23 -10.72 -12.59
C ASP A 305 8.94 -10.31 -13.30
N GLY A 306 8.89 -9.06 -13.75
CA GLY A 306 7.69 -8.52 -14.37
C GLY A 306 7.99 -7.33 -15.24
N ALA A 307 7.12 -7.07 -16.21
CA ALA A 307 7.18 -5.92 -17.08
C ALA A 307 5.77 -5.40 -17.36
N GLY A 308 5.66 -4.09 -17.60
CA GLY A 308 4.39 -3.49 -18.01
C GLY A 308 4.60 -2.42 -19.08
N LEU A 309 3.56 -2.22 -19.86
CA LEU A 309 3.47 -1.21 -20.91
C LEU A 309 2.10 -0.55 -20.85
N SER A 310 2.07 0.78 -20.89
CA SER A 310 0.87 1.59 -21.05
C SER A 310 1.06 2.54 -22.23
N ALA A 311 0.02 2.76 -23.03
CA ALA A 311 -0.02 3.77 -24.07
C ALA A 311 -1.41 4.43 -24.06
N VAL A 312 -1.47 5.71 -23.70
CA VAL A 312 -2.71 6.47 -23.56
C VAL A 312 -2.71 7.65 -24.51
N TYR A 313 -3.72 7.73 -25.37
CA TYR A 313 -3.94 8.87 -26.27
C TYR A 313 -5.04 9.74 -25.73
N HIS A 314 -4.72 10.99 -25.48
CA HIS A 314 -5.65 12.05 -25.04
C HIS A 314 -6.04 12.93 -26.22
N MET A 315 -7.33 13.22 -26.33
CA MET A 315 -7.85 14.15 -27.33
C MET A 315 -9.11 14.88 -26.87
N PRO A 316 -9.30 16.15 -27.26
CA PRO A 316 -10.54 16.85 -27.01
C PRO A 316 -11.66 16.29 -27.89
N ILE A 317 -12.83 16.10 -27.33
CA ILE A 317 -14.05 15.70 -28.03
C ILE A 317 -15.27 16.38 -27.40
N SER A 318 -16.11 17.01 -28.24
CA SER A 318 -17.42 17.55 -27.87
C SER A 318 -17.68 17.82 -26.37
N GLY A 319 -17.25 18.98 -25.89
CA GLY A 319 -17.49 19.40 -24.49
C GLY A 319 -16.60 18.77 -23.44
N GLY A 320 -15.59 17.97 -23.81
CA GLY A 320 -14.71 17.31 -22.87
C GLY A 320 -13.44 16.70 -23.46
N GLY A 321 -12.79 15.86 -22.70
CA GLY A 321 -11.61 15.08 -23.06
C GLY A 321 -11.91 13.59 -23.16
N LEU A 322 -11.34 12.92 -24.17
CA LEU A 322 -11.37 11.46 -24.33
C LEU A 322 -9.96 10.91 -24.16
N ALA A 323 -9.82 9.92 -23.30
CA ALA A 323 -8.63 9.08 -23.17
C ALA A 323 -8.89 7.69 -23.77
N LEU A 324 -8.00 7.23 -24.62
CA LEU A 324 -8.00 5.88 -25.19
C LEU A 324 -6.71 5.18 -24.80
N GLY A 325 -6.80 4.08 -24.08
CA GLY A 325 -5.62 3.41 -23.54
C GLY A 325 -5.50 1.94 -23.94
N LEU A 326 -4.25 1.54 -24.10
CA LEU A 326 -3.77 0.16 -24.17
C LEU A 326 -2.83 -0.05 -23.00
N GLU A 327 -3.10 -1.04 -22.17
CA GLU A 327 -2.27 -1.35 -21.01
C GLU A 327 -2.08 -2.86 -20.92
N GLY A 328 -0.94 -3.26 -20.39
CA GLY A 328 -0.71 -4.65 -20.08
C GLY A 328 0.52 -4.84 -19.21
N ASP A 329 0.49 -5.86 -18.42
CA ASP A 329 1.63 -6.32 -17.65
C ASP A 329 1.70 -7.84 -17.60
N GLN A 330 2.89 -8.32 -17.30
CA GLN A 330 3.18 -9.71 -17.09
C GLN A 330 4.05 -9.89 -15.86
N SER A 331 3.89 -11.00 -15.18
CA SER A 331 4.73 -11.36 -14.03
C SER A 331 4.93 -12.88 -13.94
N ASN A 332 6.12 -13.27 -13.47
CA ASN A 332 6.46 -14.65 -13.19
C ASN A 332 6.94 -14.77 -11.74
N HIS A 333 6.31 -15.67 -10.98
CA HIS A 333 6.57 -15.85 -9.55
C HIS A 333 7.09 -17.25 -9.25
N ASP A 334 8.18 -17.31 -8.47
CA ASP A 334 8.73 -18.53 -7.91
C ASP A 334 8.86 -18.45 -6.40
N ALA A 335 8.57 -19.54 -5.69
CA ALA A 335 8.79 -19.66 -4.25
C ALA A 335 9.18 -21.08 -3.87
N LYS A 336 10.34 -21.21 -3.22
CA LYS A 336 10.87 -22.52 -2.77
C LYS A 336 11.22 -22.50 -1.30
N ILE A 337 10.60 -23.41 -0.54
CA ILE A 337 10.87 -23.60 0.88
C ILE A 337 11.92 -24.72 1.03
N THR A 338 12.94 -24.46 1.84
CA THR A 338 14.03 -25.40 2.16
C THR A 338 14.30 -25.45 3.66
N ASP A 339 15.08 -26.44 4.10
CA ASP A 339 15.61 -26.52 5.45
C ASP A 339 17.15 -26.44 5.38
N PRO A 340 17.80 -25.40 5.92
CA PRO A 340 19.25 -25.27 5.83
C PRO A 340 20.02 -26.34 6.61
N THR A 341 19.36 -27.06 7.52
CA THR A 341 19.96 -28.17 8.30
C THR A 341 19.67 -29.54 7.67
N ASN A 342 18.76 -29.61 6.70
CA ASN A 342 18.38 -30.81 5.98
C ASN A 342 18.27 -30.55 4.48
N GLY A 343 19.36 -30.70 3.76
CA GLY A 343 19.41 -30.42 2.31
C GLY A 343 18.53 -31.34 1.43
N MET A 344 17.89 -32.37 2.03
CA MET A 344 16.91 -33.21 1.31
C MET A 344 15.49 -32.66 1.41
N PHE A 345 15.20 -31.70 2.31
CA PHE A 345 13.88 -31.10 2.46
C PHE A 345 13.69 -29.97 1.48
N TYR A 346 12.61 -30.04 0.71
CA TYR A 346 12.13 -28.95 -0.14
C TYR A 346 10.62 -28.99 -0.34
N VAL A 347 10.06 -27.83 -0.66
CA VAL A 347 8.71 -27.64 -1.18
C VAL A 347 8.81 -26.59 -2.31
N ASP A 348 8.42 -26.97 -3.51
CA ASP A 348 8.15 -26.02 -4.60
C ASP A 348 6.78 -25.43 -4.28
N ASN A 349 6.77 -24.28 -3.58
CA ASN A 349 5.56 -23.63 -3.07
C ASN A 349 4.76 -22.97 -4.20
N PHE A 350 5.46 -22.20 -5.03
CA PHE A 350 5.02 -21.71 -6.32
C PHE A 350 6.13 -21.97 -7.33
N ASN A 351 5.79 -22.45 -8.50
CA ASN A 351 6.78 -22.84 -9.49
C ASN A 351 6.35 -22.31 -10.87
N GLY A 352 7.08 -21.31 -11.40
CA GLY A 352 6.82 -20.68 -12.67
C GLY A 352 5.36 -20.22 -12.80
N VAL A 353 4.85 -19.49 -11.80
CA VAL A 353 3.47 -18.98 -11.88
C VAL A 353 3.46 -17.70 -12.67
N GLU A 354 2.84 -17.75 -13.83
CA GLU A 354 2.67 -16.63 -14.74
C GLU A 354 1.31 -15.96 -14.52
N ARG A 355 1.29 -14.63 -14.57
CA ARG A 355 0.06 -13.83 -14.57
C ARG A 355 0.20 -12.64 -15.50
N ASP A 356 -0.51 -12.70 -16.61
CA ASP A 356 -0.48 -11.71 -17.68
C ASP A 356 -1.83 -10.99 -17.77
N ARG A 357 -1.80 -9.66 -17.92
CA ARG A 357 -2.99 -8.83 -18.07
C ARG A 357 -2.86 -7.97 -19.31
N TYR A 358 -3.90 -7.96 -20.14
CA TYR A 358 -3.98 -7.16 -21.37
C TYR A 358 -5.29 -6.38 -21.37
N SER A 359 -5.23 -5.06 -21.46
CA SER A 359 -6.37 -4.18 -21.26
C SER A 359 -6.50 -3.13 -22.36
N LEU A 360 -7.76 -2.84 -22.70
CA LEU A 360 -8.16 -1.73 -23.56
C LEU A 360 -9.17 -0.89 -22.81
N PHE A 361 -9.04 0.44 -22.86
CA PHE A 361 -10.03 1.31 -22.27
C PHE A 361 -10.32 2.57 -23.07
N ALA A 362 -11.49 3.12 -22.82
CA ALA A 362 -11.90 4.45 -23.23
C ALA A 362 -12.56 5.15 -22.05
N GLU A 363 -12.18 6.39 -21.77
CA GLU A 363 -12.76 7.22 -20.72
C GLU A 363 -13.01 8.62 -21.26
N TRP A 364 -14.18 9.14 -20.98
CA TRP A 364 -14.57 10.50 -21.34
C TRP A 364 -14.93 11.30 -20.10
N VAL A 365 -14.39 12.50 -19.99
CA VAL A 365 -14.72 13.47 -18.94
C VAL A 365 -15.10 14.78 -19.60
N GLY A 366 -16.24 15.34 -19.23
CA GLY A 366 -16.66 16.62 -19.80
C GLY A 366 -18.03 17.10 -19.35
N ASP A 367 -18.36 18.29 -19.79
CA ASP A 367 -19.62 18.97 -19.49
C ASP A 367 -20.76 18.44 -20.36
N ILE A 368 -21.85 18.02 -19.72
CA ILE A 368 -23.08 17.54 -20.39
C ILE A 368 -24.23 18.56 -20.29
N GLY A 369 -23.98 19.68 -19.65
CA GLY A 369 -24.96 20.78 -19.47
C GLY A 369 -24.37 21.89 -18.61
N ASN A 370 -25.17 22.86 -18.24
CA ASN A 370 -24.75 23.89 -17.32
C ASN A 370 -24.52 23.26 -15.95
N ASP A 371 -23.32 23.43 -15.39
CA ASP A 371 -22.92 22.98 -14.04
C ASP A 371 -22.99 21.45 -13.80
N LEU A 372 -23.05 20.67 -14.90
CA LEU A 372 -23.06 19.20 -14.87
C LEU A 372 -21.85 18.64 -15.61
N GLU A 373 -20.98 17.93 -14.90
CA GLU A 373 -19.87 17.16 -15.42
C GLU A 373 -20.19 15.67 -15.36
N LEU A 374 -19.90 14.94 -16.43
CA LEU A 374 -19.97 13.49 -16.47
C LEU A 374 -18.57 12.93 -16.77
N GLU A 375 -18.15 12.01 -15.93
CA GLU A 375 -17.03 11.11 -16.16
C GLU A 375 -17.56 9.70 -16.39
N THR A 376 -17.17 9.06 -17.49
CA THR A 376 -17.63 7.70 -17.81
C THR A 376 -16.59 6.95 -18.63
N GLY A 377 -16.43 5.68 -18.32
CA GLY A 377 -15.46 4.84 -19.00
C GLY A 377 -15.87 3.40 -19.15
N LEU A 378 -15.19 2.71 -20.04
CA LEU A 378 -15.31 1.29 -20.29
C LEU A 378 -13.92 0.68 -20.45
N ARG A 379 -13.66 -0.43 -19.77
CA ARG A 379 -12.42 -1.21 -19.87
C ARG A 379 -12.75 -2.68 -20.11
N TYR A 380 -12.02 -3.28 -21.00
CA TYR A 380 -11.93 -4.72 -21.14
C TYR A 380 -10.54 -5.19 -20.77
N THR A 381 -10.44 -6.17 -19.87
CA THR A 381 -9.18 -6.80 -19.49
C THR A 381 -9.25 -8.31 -19.68
N ARG A 382 -8.28 -8.87 -20.37
CA ARG A 382 -8.03 -10.31 -20.42
C ARG A 382 -6.91 -10.62 -19.43
N VAL A 383 -7.16 -11.56 -18.52
CA VAL A 383 -6.17 -12.03 -17.54
C VAL A 383 -5.88 -13.50 -17.87
N GLU A 384 -4.62 -13.81 -18.12
CA GLU A 384 -4.14 -15.17 -18.34
C GLU A 384 -3.25 -15.58 -17.19
N MET A 385 -3.45 -16.78 -16.68
CA MET A 385 -2.65 -17.33 -15.59
C MET A 385 -2.29 -18.77 -15.89
N ASP A 386 -1.06 -19.17 -15.56
CA ASP A 386 -0.58 -20.53 -15.64
C ASP A 386 0.41 -20.84 -14.52
N ALA A 387 0.69 -22.11 -14.28
CA ALA A 387 1.68 -22.55 -13.32
C ALA A 387 2.34 -23.85 -13.76
N ALA A 388 3.60 -24.01 -13.43
CA ALA A 388 4.30 -25.30 -13.65
C ALA A 388 3.93 -26.30 -12.55
N SER A 389 4.21 -27.58 -12.81
CA SER A 389 4.02 -28.66 -11.83
C SER A 389 4.83 -28.43 -10.56
N VAL A 390 4.23 -28.75 -9.42
CA VAL A 390 4.83 -28.61 -8.10
C VAL A 390 5.29 -29.96 -7.55
N ASP A 391 6.24 -29.92 -6.60
CA ASP A 391 6.68 -31.11 -5.86
C ASP A 391 7.15 -30.78 -4.42
N SER A 392 7.27 -31.80 -3.60
CA SER A 392 7.83 -31.72 -2.26
C SER A 392 8.49 -33.04 -1.88
N SER A 393 9.64 -32.95 -1.21
CA SER A 393 10.31 -34.13 -0.62
C SER A 393 9.42 -34.92 0.35
N MET A 394 8.40 -34.28 0.93
CA MET A 394 7.44 -34.93 1.82
C MET A 394 6.47 -35.85 1.07
N ALA A 395 6.24 -35.66 -0.23
CA ALA A 395 5.32 -36.49 -1.02
C ALA A 395 5.74 -37.96 -1.08
N GLY A 396 7.05 -38.24 -1.01
CA GLY A 396 7.56 -39.61 -0.96
C GLY A 396 7.33 -40.37 0.35
N MET A 397 6.99 -39.63 1.43
CA MET A 397 6.84 -40.20 2.79
C MET A 397 5.42 -39.99 3.35
N MET A 398 4.67 -39.01 2.85
CA MET A 398 3.37 -38.62 3.35
C MET A 398 2.33 -38.75 2.26
N PRO A 399 1.51 -39.83 2.23
CA PRO A 399 0.48 -40.01 1.20
C PRO A 399 -0.49 -38.83 1.02
N PRO A 400 -0.91 -38.09 2.09
CA PRO A 400 -1.74 -36.90 1.90
C PRO A 400 -1.04 -35.78 1.12
N VAL A 401 0.27 -35.57 1.32
CA VAL A 401 1.04 -34.59 0.55
C VAL A 401 1.15 -35.01 -0.91
N ALA A 402 1.41 -36.31 -1.16
CA ALA A 402 1.42 -36.85 -2.52
C ALA A 402 0.05 -36.66 -3.21
N SER A 403 -1.05 -36.91 -2.49
CA SER A 403 -2.39 -36.71 -3.00
C SER A 403 -2.67 -35.24 -3.40
N LEU A 404 -2.25 -34.27 -2.59
CA LEU A 404 -2.40 -32.85 -2.91
C LEU A 404 -1.57 -32.46 -4.13
N ARG A 405 -0.30 -32.86 -4.18
CA ARG A 405 0.59 -32.64 -5.32
C ARG A 405 0.00 -33.23 -6.62
N ASP A 406 -0.41 -34.49 -6.58
CA ASP A 406 -0.90 -35.20 -7.76
C ASP A 406 -2.23 -34.60 -8.25
N SER A 407 -3.11 -34.18 -7.32
CA SER A 407 -4.35 -33.47 -7.65
C SER A 407 -4.07 -32.12 -8.30
N PHE A 408 -3.15 -31.34 -7.73
CA PHE A 408 -2.76 -30.04 -8.28
C PHE A 408 -2.17 -30.19 -9.68
N ASN A 409 -1.18 -31.08 -9.84
CA ASN A 409 -0.50 -31.31 -11.12
C ASN A 409 -1.42 -31.92 -12.21
N ALA A 410 -2.53 -32.53 -11.81
CA ALA A 410 -3.53 -33.08 -12.74
C ALA A 410 -4.64 -32.07 -13.11
N SER A 411 -4.71 -30.93 -12.43
CA SER A 411 -5.69 -29.88 -12.70
C SER A 411 -5.34 -29.11 -13.99
N GLU A 412 -6.35 -28.47 -14.60
CA GLU A 412 -6.11 -27.50 -15.67
C GLU A 412 -5.55 -26.21 -15.04
N LEU A 413 -4.23 -26.03 -15.12
CA LEU A 413 -3.56 -24.90 -14.47
C LEU A 413 -3.66 -23.62 -15.28
N SER A 414 -3.82 -23.71 -16.60
CA SER A 414 -4.00 -22.56 -17.49
C SER A 414 -5.43 -22.03 -17.37
N GLN A 415 -5.57 -20.78 -16.92
CA GLN A 415 -6.84 -20.12 -16.68
C GLN A 415 -6.91 -18.78 -17.42
N THR A 416 -8.08 -18.41 -17.90
CA THR A 416 -8.31 -17.14 -18.59
C THR A 416 -9.59 -16.51 -18.11
N ASP A 417 -9.48 -15.26 -17.60
CA ASP A 417 -10.63 -14.45 -17.20
C ASP A 417 -10.85 -13.29 -18.18
N HIS A 418 -12.09 -12.86 -18.33
CA HIS A 418 -12.50 -11.75 -19.19
C HIS A 418 -13.26 -10.72 -18.36
N ASN A 419 -12.58 -9.65 -17.97
CA ASN A 419 -13.11 -8.63 -17.08
C ASN A 419 -13.61 -7.43 -17.88
N TRP A 420 -14.81 -6.97 -17.57
CA TRP A 420 -15.41 -5.77 -18.13
C TRP A 420 -15.71 -4.79 -17.02
N ASP A 421 -15.06 -3.65 -17.02
CA ASP A 421 -15.28 -2.57 -16.07
C ASP A 421 -16.02 -1.42 -16.76
N PHE A 422 -16.92 -0.82 -16.04
CA PHE A 422 -17.68 0.36 -16.46
C PHE A 422 -17.83 1.29 -15.27
N ASP A 423 -17.75 2.60 -15.50
CA ASP A 423 -18.16 3.62 -14.54
C ASP A 423 -18.95 4.75 -15.18
N ALA A 424 -19.69 5.46 -14.33
CA ALA A 424 -20.34 6.73 -14.63
C ALA A 424 -20.42 7.53 -13.33
N ILE A 425 -19.76 8.67 -13.30
CA ILE A 425 -19.72 9.58 -12.16
C ILE A 425 -20.26 10.93 -12.63
N LEU A 426 -21.36 11.36 -12.05
CA LEU A 426 -22.02 12.63 -12.34
C LEU A 426 -21.73 13.62 -11.21
N ARG A 427 -21.15 14.76 -11.56
CA ARG A 427 -20.90 15.88 -10.65
C ARG A 427 -21.77 17.05 -11.03
N HIS A 428 -22.40 17.69 -10.05
CA HIS A 428 -23.26 18.85 -10.24
C HIS A 428 -22.86 19.98 -9.30
N ALA A 429 -22.35 21.05 -9.84
CA ALA A 429 -22.11 22.30 -9.12
C ALA A 429 -23.45 23.02 -8.91
N VAL A 430 -24.08 22.81 -7.75
CA VAL A 430 -25.37 23.42 -7.40
C VAL A 430 -25.26 24.94 -7.15
N SER A 431 -24.12 25.32 -6.54
CA SER A 431 -23.71 26.72 -6.33
C SER A 431 -22.19 26.76 -6.19
N ASP A 432 -21.60 27.94 -6.04
CA ASP A 432 -20.20 28.16 -5.78
C ASP A 432 -19.73 27.47 -4.46
N GLU A 433 -20.67 27.16 -3.56
CA GLU A 433 -20.41 26.60 -2.24
C GLU A 433 -20.77 25.10 -2.13
N LEU A 434 -21.58 24.56 -3.06
CA LEU A 434 -22.13 23.21 -2.96
C LEU A 434 -22.01 22.46 -4.28
N SER A 435 -21.32 21.33 -4.25
CA SER A 435 -21.32 20.31 -5.30
C SER A 435 -21.90 18.99 -4.82
N LEU A 436 -22.53 18.25 -5.72
CA LEU A 436 -23.09 16.93 -5.50
C LEU A 436 -22.40 15.94 -6.45
N GLU A 437 -22.20 14.71 -5.96
CA GLU A 437 -21.65 13.61 -6.76
C GLU A 437 -22.52 12.38 -6.64
N LEU A 438 -22.79 11.72 -7.78
CA LEU A 438 -23.44 10.40 -7.84
C LEU A 438 -22.63 9.51 -8.74
N GLY A 439 -22.27 8.32 -8.24
CA GLY A 439 -21.46 7.35 -8.94
C GLY A 439 -22.14 5.99 -9.05
N PHE A 440 -21.94 5.34 -10.19
CA PHE A 440 -22.24 3.93 -10.43
C PHE A 440 -21.05 3.29 -11.13
N ALA A 441 -20.64 2.07 -10.68
CA ALA A 441 -19.65 1.30 -11.41
C ALA A 441 -19.96 -0.20 -11.38
N ARG A 442 -19.46 -0.90 -12.41
CA ARG A 442 -19.21 -2.33 -12.40
C ARG A 442 -17.69 -2.53 -12.51
N LYS A 443 -17.10 -3.17 -11.52
CA LYS A 443 -15.63 -3.44 -11.46
C LYS A 443 -15.39 -4.92 -11.24
N MET A 444 -14.34 -5.45 -11.86
CA MET A 444 -13.96 -6.86 -11.73
C MET A 444 -12.51 -7.04 -11.28
N ARG A 445 -12.24 -8.19 -10.66
CA ARG A 445 -10.89 -8.63 -10.30
C ARG A 445 -10.77 -10.14 -10.45
N SER A 446 -9.76 -10.60 -11.16
CA SER A 446 -9.37 -12.00 -11.21
C SER A 446 -8.64 -12.42 -9.95
N ALA A 447 -8.65 -13.71 -9.63
CA ALA A 447 -7.91 -14.26 -8.50
C ALA A 447 -6.41 -13.89 -8.57
N SER A 448 -5.78 -13.71 -7.42
CA SER A 448 -4.32 -13.61 -7.32
C SER A 448 -3.68 -14.99 -7.51
N TYR A 449 -2.37 -15.00 -7.76
CA TYR A 449 -1.63 -16.26 -7.91
C TYR A 449 -1.69 -17.12 -6.63
N GLN A 450 -1.72 -16.50 -5.47
CA GLN A 450 -1.84 -17.19 -4.19
C GLN A 450 -3.23 -17.80 -4.00
N GLU A 451 -4.29 -17.05 -4.29
CA GLU A 451 -5.67 -17.54 -4.19
C GLU A 451 -5.92 -18.73 -5.10
N ARG A 452 -5.26 -18.78 -6.27
CA ARG A 452 -5.48 -19.83 -7.27
C ARG A 452 -4.53 -21.03 -7.11
N TYR A 453 -3.23 -20.81 -6.85
CA TYR A 453 -2.20 -21.86 -6.97
C TYR A 453 -1.53 -22.31 -5.65
N LEU A 454 -2.03 -21.89 -4.48
CA LEU A 454 -1.52 -22.39 -3.21
C LEU A 454 -1.98 -23.84 -2.98
N TRP A 455 -1.08 -24.80 -3.13
CA TRP A 455 -1.43 -26.22 -3.16
C TRP A 455 -1.20 -26.97 -1.84
N LEU A 456 -0.36 -26.45 -0.94
CA LEU A 456 0.05 -27.16 0.28
C LEU A 456 -0.22 -26.32 1.54
N PRO A 457 -1.02 -26.79 2.51
CA PRO A 457 -1.44 -26.03 3.67
C PRO A 457 -0.43 -26.09 4.81
N LEU A 458 0.74 -25.45 4.63
CA LEU A 458 1.73 -25.25 5.69
C LEU A 458 1.70 -23.80 6.15
N GLU A 459 2.08 -23.54 7.41
CA GLU A 459 2.21 -22.17 7.91
C GLU A 459 3.17 -21.32 7.07
N ALA A 460 4.18 -21.96 6.46
CA ALA A 460 5.21 -21.31 5.67
C ALA A 460 4.83 -21.05 4.22
N THR A 461 3.71 -21.59 3.71
CA THR A 461 3.38 -21.54 2.28
C THR A 461 2.60 -20.30 1.85
N GLY A 462 1.77 -19.76 2.71
CA GLY A 462 0.97 -18.57 2.42
C GLY A 462 -0.28 -18.48 3.27
N GLY A 463 -0.95 -17.33 3.24
CA GLY A 463 -2.18 -17.07 3.97
C GLY A 463 -2.45 -15.58 4.15
N LEU A 464 -3.48 -15.26 4.91
CA LEU A 464 -3.92 -13.87 5.15
C LEU A 464 -3.40 -13.26 6.45
N ALA A 465 -2.37 -13.85 7.07
CA ALA A 465 -1.85 -13.46 8.40
C ALA A 465 -2.90 -13.50 9.53
N ASP A 466 -3.87 -14.38 9.41
CA ASP A 466 -4.98 -14.63 10.36
C ASP A 466 -4.75 -15.85 11.27
N ASN A 467 -3.52 -16.36 11.28
CA ASN A 467 -3.13 -17.57 12.01
C ASN A 467 -3.81 -18.86 11.49
N ARG A 468 -4.25 -18.88 10.24
CA ARG A 468 -4.82 -20.04 9.56
C ARG A 468 -3.93 -20.50 8.42
N VAL A 469 -4.11 -21.75 8.00
CA VAL A 469 -3.47 -22.31 6.81
C VAL A 469 -4.47 -22.42 5.69
N TYR A 470 -4.01 -22.17 4.47
CA TYR A 470 -4.85 -22.07 3.29
C TYR A 470 -4.41 -23.03 2.20
N ILE A 471 -5.35 -23.38 1.32
CA ILE A 471 -5.11 -23.88 -0.03
C ILE A 471 -5.90 -23.06 -1.05
N GLY A 472 -5.38 -23.00 -2.26
CA GLY A 472 -6.01 -22.32 -3.39
C GLY A 472 -7.11 -23.15 -4.04
N ASP A 473 -7.79 -22.51 -5.00
CA ASP A 473 -8.64 -23.20 -5.97
C ASP A 473 -8.36 -22.67 -7.37
N VAL A 474 -7.93 -23.57 -8.27
CA VAL A 474 -7.59 -23.20 -9.65
C VAL A 474 -8.80 -22.73 -10.46
N ASN A 475 -10.01 -23.08 -10.03
CA ASN A 475 -11.27 -22.79 -10.72
C ASN A 475 -12.02 -21.56 -10.20
N LEU A 476 -11.35 -20.68 -9.43
CA LEU A 476 -11.98 -19.46 -8.96
C LEU A 476 -12.47 -18.57 -10.10
N ASP A 477 -13.71 -18.11 -9.98
CA ASP A 477 -14.29 -17.09 -10.84
C ASP A 477 -13.78 -15.68 -10.44
N ALA A 478 -13.79 -14.75 -11.39
CA ALA A 478 -13.44 -13.36 -11.11
C ALA A 478 -14.52 -12.65 -10.27
N GLU A 479 -14.09 -11.91 -9.26
CA GLU A 479 -14.97 -11.06 -8.46
C GLU A 479 -15.65 -10.00 -9.32
N THR A 480 -16.93 -9.73 -9.09
CA THR A 480 -17.68 -8.67 -9.77
C THR A 480 -18.41 -7.79 -8.76
N ALA A 481 -17.99 -6.53 -8.65
CA ALA A 481 -18.62 -5.53 -7.79
C ALA A 481 -19.53 -4.59 -8.59
N TYR A 482 -20.75 -4.38 -8.09
CA TYR A 482 -21.63 -3.27 -8.47
C TYR A 482 -21.57 -2.23 -7.36
N GLN A 483 -21.10 -1.04 -7.69
CA GLN A 483 -20.79 0.03 -6.74
C GLN A 483 -21.76 1.20 -6.97
N PHE A 484 -22.31 1.73 -5.89
CA PHE A 484 -23.15 2.92 -5.87
C PHE A 484 -22.60 3.90 -4.84
N GLU A 485 -22.47 5.15 -5.23
CA GLU A 485 -21.96 6.21 -4.37
C GLU A 485 -22.78 7.47 -4.46
N ALA A 486 -22.84 8.20 -3.35
CA ALA A 486 -23.38 9.53 -3.28
C ALA A 486 -22.51 10.39 -2.36
N GLY A 487 -22.06 11.52 -2.86
CA GLY A 487 -21.22 12.47 -2.16
C GLY A 487 -21.76 13.88 -2.26
N LEU A 488 -21.33 14.72 -1.35
CA LEU A 488 -21.47 16.18 -1.47
C LEU A 488 -20.20 16.84 -0.96
N GLU A 489 -19.92 18.03 -1.48
CA GLU A 489 -18.88 18.92 -0.99
C GLU A 489 -19.49 20.29 -0.74
N TYR A 490 -19.31 20.79 0.47
CA TYR A 490 -19.78 22.11 0.87
C TYR A 490 -18.63 22.92 1.44
N ALA A 491 -18.37 24.09 0.91
CA ALA A 491 -17.33 24.99 1.40
C ALA A 491 -17.87 26.44 1.44
N ALA A 492 -18.01 27.00 2.64
CA ALA A 492 -18.42 28.39 2.82
C ALA A 492 -17.97 28.94 4.17
N ASN A 493 -17.57 30.21 4.21
CA ASN A 493 -17.23 30.96 5.43
C ASN A 493 -16.20 30.25 6.33
N GLY A 494 -15.16 29.65 5.72
CA GLY A 494 -14.12 28.90 6.43
C GLY A 494 -14.55 27.50 6.92
N PHE A 495 -15.77 27.06 6.61
CA PHE A 495 -16.24 25.71 6.89
C PHE A 495 -16.23 24.86 5.62
N TYR A 496 -15.70 23.64 5.73
CA TYR A 496 -15.68 22.61 4.71
C TYR A 496 -16.28 21.30 5.24
N LEU A 497 -17.08 20.63 4.40
CA LEU A 497 -17.70 19.35 4.73
C LEU A 497 -17.87 18.50 3.47
N ALA A 498 -17.31 17.28 3.45
CA ALA A 498 -17.38 16.37 2.32
C ALA A 498 -17.74 14.92 2.73
N PRO A 499 -19.00 14.61 3.04
CA PRO A 499 -19.47 13.24 3.25
C PRO A 499 -19.62 12.50 1.92
N ARG A 500 -19.28 11.20 1.94
CA ARG A 500 -19.49 10.24 0.84
C ARG A 500 -20.05 8.94 1.41
N ALA A 501 -21.23 8.54 0.96
CA ALA A 501 -21.86 7.26 1.31
C ALA A 501 -21.71 6.28 0.15
N PHE A 502 -21.50 5.00 0.46
CA PHE A 502 -21.30 3.97 -0.55
C PHE A 502 -22.04 2.67 -0.22
N TYR A 503 -22.36 1.91 -1.26
CA TYR A 503 -22.86 0.55 -1.20
C TYR A 503 -22.27 -0.26 -2.35
N HIS A 504 -21.53 -1.34 -2.01
CA HIS A 504 -20.93 -2.26 -2.97
C HIS A 504 -21.55 -3.65 -2.78
N ARG A 505 -22.12 -4.18 -3.86
CA ARG A 505 -22.56 -5.57 -3.94
C ARG A 505 -21.53 -6.34 -4.77
N ILE A 506 -20.91 -7.35 -4.15
CA ILE A 506 -19.85 -8.13 -4.78
C ILE A 506 -20.34 -9.57 -4.93
N ASN A 507 -20.39 -10.04 -6.16
CA ASN A 507 -20.60 -11.45 -6.47
C ASN A 507 -19.22 -12.10 -6.63
N ASP A 508 -19.15 -13.38 -6.28
CA ASP A 508 -17.94 -14.19 -6.40
C ASP A 508 -16.72 -13.62 -5.61
N TYR A 509 -17.00 -12.95 -4.48
CA TYR A 509 -15.95 -12.45 -3.58
C TYR A 509 -15.08 -13.60 -3.09
N ILE A 510 -13.75 -13.50 -3.26
CA ILE A 510 -12.80 -14.56 -2.93
C ILE A 510 -12.39 -14.47 -1.46
N GLN A 511 -12.72 -15.46 -0.67
CA GLN A 511 -12.27 -15.62 0.72
C GLN A 511 -12.03 -17.09 1.07
N GLY A 512 -11.54 -17.36 2.30
CA GLY A 512 -11.40 -18.72 2.81
C GLY A 512 -12.73 -19.33 3.21
N GLU A 513 -12.95 -20.60 2.87
CA GLU A 513 -14.03 -21.46 3.37
C GLU A 513 -13.44 -22.63 4.12
N VAL A 514 -14.02 -22.99 5.26
CA VAL A 514 -13.55 -24.13 6.07
C VAL A 514 -13.81 -25.43 5.35
N ILE A 515 -12.78 -26.20 5.08
CA ILE A 515 -12.88 -27.57 4.53
C ILE A 515 -12.59 -28.61 5.59
N THR A 516 -13.19 -29.79 5.46
CA THR A 516 -13.04 -30.90 6.40
C THR A 516 -12.91 -32.24 5.70
N GLY A 517 -12.15 -33.17 6.32
CA GLY A 517 -12.04 -34.54 5.84
C GLY A 517 -11.20 -34.75 4.58
N THR A 518 -10.41 -33.74 4.18
CA THR A 518 -9.57 -33.76 2.98
C THR A 518 -8.11 -34.13 3.30
N ALA A 519 -7.31 -34.39 2.26
CA ALA A 519 -5.88 -34.57 2.41
C ALA A 519 -5.20 -33.33 3.03
N ALA A 520 -5.71 -32.13 2.75
CA ALA A 520 -5.21 -30.87 3.32
C ALA A 520 -5.37 -30.85 4.85
N ASN A 521 -6.53 -31.26 5.38
CA ASN A 521 -6.75 -31.35 6.82
C ASN A 521 -5.80 -32.37 7.49
N MET A 522 -5.51 -33.48 6.81
CA MET A 522 -4.54 -34.47 7.32
C MET A 522 -3.13 -33.88 7.37
N VAL A 523 -2.71 -33.15 6.33
CA VAL A 523 -1.39 -32.50 6.31
C VAL A 523 -1.30 -31.47 7.42
N ALA A 524 -2.27 -30.57 7.54
CA ALA A 524 -2.29 -29.54 8.58
C ALA A 524 -2.25 -30.12 9.98
N GLY A 525 -3.06 -31.16 10.26
CA GLY A 525 -3.05 -31.88 11.55
C GLY A 525 -1.70 -32.50 11.88
N MET A 526 -1.02 -33.11 10.90
CA MET A 526 0.30 -33.72 11.10
C MET A 526 1.43 -32.70 11.26
N MET A 527 1.36 -31.57 10.55
CA MET A 527 2.45 -30.59 10.48
C MET A 527 2.30 -29.45 11.49
N ASN A 528 1.07 -28.98 11.72
CA ASN A 528 0.80 -27.79 12.53
C ASN A 528 0.08 -28.13 13.85
N GLY A 529 -0.38 -29.39 14.03
CA GLY A 529 -1.14 -29.82 15.21
C GLY A 529 -2.61 -29.35 15.23
N ASP A 530 -3.06 -28.60 14.21
CA ASP A 530 -4.44 -28.16 13.98
C ASP A 530 -4.86 -28.59 12.56
N ASN A 531 -5.95 -29.32 12.47
CA ASN A 531 -6.49 -29.80 11.20
C ASN A 531 -7.44 -28.83 10.51
N THR A 532 -7.58 -27.61 11.02
CA THR A 532 -8.38 -26.56 10.39
C THR A 532 -7.65 -26.02 9.17
N VAL A 533 -8.26 -26.15 8.02
CA VAL A 533 -7.76 -25.63 6.73
C VAL A 533 -8.86 -24.81 6.08
N LEU A 534 -8.48 -23.70 5.50
CA LEU A 534 -9.32 -22.87 4.66
C LEU A 534 -8.95 -23.09 3.19
N GLN A 535 -9.94 -23.20 2.32
CA GLN A 535 -9.76 -23.17 0.88
C GLN A 535 -10.30 -21.86 0.34
N PHE A 536 -9.57 -21.18 -0.53
CA PHE A 536 -10.11 -20.02 -1.22
C PHE A 536 -11.31 -20.45 -2.09
N ALA A 537 -12.38 -19.69 -1.99
CA ALA A 537 -13.64 -19.97 -2.65
C ALA A 537 -14.38 -18.68 -2.99
N ASN A 538 -15.25 -18.73 -3.98
CA ASN A 538 -16.14 -17.63 -4.32
C ASN A 538 -17.36 -17.62 -3.40
N VAL A 539 -17.68 -16.47 -2.83
CA VAL A 539 -18.84 -16.21 -1.98
C VAL A 539 -19.51 -14.90 -2.38
N ASP A 540 -20.72 -14.68 -1.94
CA ASP A 540 -21.41 -13.40 -2.16
C ASP A 540 -21.19 -12.45 -0.98
N ALA A 541 -20.79 -11.21 -1.26
CA ALA A 541 -20.51 -10.21 -0.24
C ALA A 541 -21.19 -8.87 -0.52
N GLU A 542 -21.27 -8.04 0.51
CA GLU A 542 -21.61 -6.62 0.41
C GLU A 542 -20.79 -5.79 1.39
N LEU A 543 -20.45 -4.58 0.95
CA LEU A 543 -19.81 -3.54 1.78
C LEU A 543 -20.62 -2.25 1.66
N TYR A 544 -20.83 -1.58 2.78
CA TYR A 544 -21.49 -0.28 2.81
C TYR A 544 -20.97 0.56 3.96
N GLY A 545 -21.09 1.86 3.81
CA GLY A 545 -20.62 2.78 4.82
C GLY A 545 -20.63 4.22 4.37
N MET A 546 -19.89 5.03 5.10
CA MET A 546 -19.72 6.46 4.84
C MET A 546 -18.36 6.90 5.35
N ASP A 547 -17.72 7.75 4.60
CA ASP A 547 -16.58 8.56 5.05
C ASP A 547 -16.92 10.05 4.96
N VAL A 548 -16.40 10.83 5.92
CA VAL A 548 -16.66 12.26 6.03
C VAL A 548 -15.35 12.96 6.31
N GLU A 549 -15.04 13.96 5.53
CA GLU A 549 -14.00 14.94 5.81
C GLU A 549 -14.67 16.28 6.14
N TRP A 550 -14.09 17.00 7.10
CA TRP A 550 -14.58 18.32 7.48
C TRP A 550 -13.44 19.18 8.02
N GLY A 551 -13.59 20.49 7.88
CA GLY A 551 -12.65 21.45 8.42
C GLY A 551 -13.34 22.76 8.80
N TYR A 552 -12.75 23.50 9.72
CA TYR A 552 -13.23 24.81 10.13
C TYR A 552 -12.07 25.74 10.49
N GLU A 553 -11.99 26.87 9.84
CA GLU A 553 -11.08 27.95 10.15
C GLU A 553 -11.65 28.79 11.32
N LEU A 554 -11.06 28.66 12.49
CA LEU A 554 -11.45 29.37 13.72
C LEU A 554 -10.90 30.81 13.79
N GLY A 555 -10.12 31.22 12.81
CA GLY A 555 -9.47 32.53 12.67
C GLY A 555 -8.33 32.45 11.67
N ALA A 556 -7.46 33.47 11.64
CA ALA A 556 -6.36 33.51 10.68
C ALA A 556 -5.30 32.41 10.94
N ASP A 557 -5.13 32.01 12.19
CA ASP A 557 -4.02 31.16 12.65
C ASP A 557 -4.48 29.82 13.24
N LEU A 558 -5.77 29.58 13.38
CA LEU A 558 -6.32 28.42 14.07
C LEU A 558 -7.30 27.66 13.19
N ARG A 559 -7.01 26.39 12.94
CA ARG A 559 -7.80 25.49 12.11
C ARG A 559 -8.14 24.19 12.85
N LEU A 560 -9.36 23.73 12.68
CA LEU A 560 -9.84 22.45 13.19
C LEU A 560 -10.23 21.55 12.02
N ASP A 561 -9.61 20.38 11.91
CA ASP A 561 -9.85 19.41 10.84
C ASP A 561 -10.29 18.08 11.42
N GLY A 562 -11.04 17.32 10.66
CA GLY A 562 -11.43 15.99 11.07
C GLY A 562 -11.85 15.08 9.93
N ALA A 563 -11.76 13.79 10.22
CA ALA A 563 -12.28 12.73 9.37
C ALA A 563 -13.05 11.72 10.23
N VAL A 564 -14.12 11.16 9.65
CA VAL A 564 -14.88 10.06 10.25
C VAL A 564 -15.02 8.99 9.18
N SER A 565 -14.80 7.71 9.54
CA SER A 565 -14.94 6.60 8.61
C SER A 565 -15.72 5.47 9.26
N TYR A 566 -16.72 4.97 8.56
CA TYR A 566 -17.52 3.81 8.94
C TYR A 566 -17.67 2.87 7.75
N VAL A 567 -17.35 1.61 7.96
CA VAL A 567 -17.55 0.55 6.97
C VAL A 567 -18.14 -0.70 7.64
N ARG A 568 -19.03 -1.34 6.93
CA ARG A 568 -19.59 -2.64 7.27
C ARG A 568 -19.40 -3.58 6.09
N GLY A 569 -18.79 -4.75 6.33
CA GLY A 569 -18.60 -5.79 5.34
C GLY A 569 -19.20 -7.10 5.84
N ARG A 570 -20.03 -7.77 5.02
CA ARG A 570 -20.64 -9.05 5.38
C ARG A 570 -20.89 -9.94 4.16
N ARG A 571 -20.99 -11.22 4.41
CA ARG A 571 -21.47 -12.19 3.44
C ARG A 571 -22.99 -12.05 3.28
N ARG A 572 -23.48 -12.22 2.06
CA ARG A 572 -24.92 -12.24 1.77
C ARG A 572 -25.51 -13.65 1.78
N ASP A 573 -24.67 -14.66 1.57
CA ASP A 573 -25.05 -16.07 1.44
C ASP A 573 -25.05 -16.83 2.78
N ALA A 574 -24.17 -16.48 3.73
CA ALA A 574 -23.99 -17.21 4.99
C ALA A 574 -24.20 -16.37 6.26
N GLY A 575 -24.42 -15.07 6.17
CA GLY A 575 -24.62 -14.18 7.32
C GLY A 575 -23.39 -13.90 8.17
N ASP A 576 -22.18 -14.31 7.74
CA ASP A 576 -20.91 -14.01 8.40
C ASP A 576 -20.38 -12.64 7.97
N ASN A 577 -19.37 -12.13 8.67
CA ASN A 577 -18.72 -10.86 8.39
C ASN A 577 -17.47 -11.08 7.50
N LEU A 578 -17.07 -10.02 6.80
CA LEU A 578 -15.80 -10.02 6.08
C LEU A 578 -14.63 -9.76 7.03
N TYR A 579 -13.46 -10.28 6.67
CA TYR A 579 -12.24 -10.20 7.47
C TYR A 579 -11.59 -8.81 7.39
N ARG A 580 -11.03 -8.34 8.51
CA ARG A 580 -10.28 -7.06 8.63
C ARG A 580 -11.09 -5.81 8.29
N ILE A 581 -12.34 -5.78 8.67
CA ILE A 581 -13.18 -4.59 8.54
C ILE A 581 -12.84 -3.60 9.65
N ALA A 582 -12.31 -2.43 9.29
CA ALA A 582 -11.97 -1.39 10.25
C ALA A 582 -13.21 -0.94 11.04
N PRO A 583 -13.10 -0.75 12.38
CA PRO A 583 -14.19 -0.20 13.19
C PRO A 583 -14.48 1.26 12.81
N LEU A 584 -15.66 1.75 13.24
CA LEU A 584 -15.91 3.20 13.21
C LEU A 584 -14.75 3.92 13.85
N ASN A 585 -14.19 4.87 13.12
CA ASN A 585 -13.05 5.66 13.59
C ASN A 585 -13.21 7.13 13.25
N THR A 586 -12.55 7.97 14.03
CA THR A 586 -12.51 9.40 13.81
C THR A 586 -11.13 9.93 14.15
N ARG A 587 -10.72 10.93 13.42
CA ARG A 587 -9.54 11.74 13.65
C ARG A 587 -9.95 13.21 13.71
N VAL A 588 -9.45 13.94 14.71
CA VAL A 588 -9.69 15.37 14.87
C VAL A 588 -8.37 16.05 15.22
N GLN A 589 -7.99 17.05 14.46
CA GLN A 589 -6.77 17.81 14.63
C GLN A 589 -7.07 19.29 14.81
N LEU A 590 -6.51 19.91 15.84
CA LEU A 590 -6.46 21.34 16.03
C LEU A 590 -5.05 21.83 15.75
N THR A 591 -4.90 22.68 14.74
CA THR A 591 -3.62 23.27 14.33
C THR A 591 -3.63 24.77 14.59
N TYR A 592 -2.60 25.25 15.32
CA TYR A 592 -2.27 26.66 15.44
C TYR A 592 -1.01 26.95 14.63
N GLN A 593 -1.08 27.85 13.68
CA GLN A 593 -0.01 28.14 12.74
C GLN A 593 0.36 29.62 12.75
N GLN A 594 1.64 29.90 12.75
CA GLN A 594 2.27 31.20 12.56
C GLN A 594 3.18 31.15 11.35
N ASN A 595 3.80 32.27 10.97
CA ASN A 595 4.59 32.35 9.73
C ASN A 595 5.70 31.29 9.63
N ASP A 596 6.40 31.01 10.73
CA ASP A 596 7.61 30.20 10.80
C ASP A 596 7.53 29.03 11.80
N TRP A 597 6.37 28.78 12.40
CA TRP A 597 6.14 27.62 13.25
C TRP A 597 4.67 27.22 13.33
N SER A 598 4.44 25.98 13.64
CA SER A 598 3.11 25.43 13.91
C SER A 598 3.11 24.49 15.11
N ILE A 599 1.94 24.32 15.71
CA ILE A 599 1.66 23.26 16.67
C ILE A 599 0.31 22.64 16.39
N ALA A 600 0.28 21.31 16.36
CA ALA A 600 -0.94 20.54 16.14
C ALA A 600 -1.17 19.57 17.30
N THR A 601 -2.43 19.47 17.72
CA THR A 601 -2.91 18.46 18.67
C THR A 601 -3.94 17.60 17.95
N GLU A 602 -3.72 16.29 17.93
CA GLU A 602 -4.56 15.34 17.22
C GLU A 602 -5.10 14.28 18.17
N VAL A 603 -6.38 13.95 18.01
CA VAL A 603 -7.06 12.84 18.69
C VAL A 603 -7.51 11.84 17.64
N GLU A 604 -7.07 10.60 17.77
CA GLU A 604 -7.61 9.44 17.05
C GLU A 604 -8.49 8.62 18.01
N ALA A 605 -9.67 8.19 17.54
CA ALA A 605 -10.54 7.32 18.30
C ALA A 605 -11.14 6.22 17.42
N TYR A 606 -11.09 5.01 17.94
CA TYR A 606 -11.60 3.79 17.29
C TYR A 606 -12.64 3.13 18.21
N SER A 607 -13.79 2.75 17.67
CA SER A 607 -14.76 1.97 18.41
C SER A 607 -14.30 0.52 18.60
N ALA A 608 -14.94 -0.22 19.50
CA ALA A 608 -14.77 -1.67 19.56
C ALA A 608 -15.30 -2.31 18.27
N GLN A 609 -14.57 -3.34 17.76
CA GLN A 609 -15.04 -4.16 16.66
C GLN A 609 -15.50 -5.53 17.18
N ASN A 610 -16.79 -5.74 17.07
CA ASN A 610 -17.44 -6.99 17.49
C ASN A 610 -17.98 -7.81 16.31
N ASP A 611 -18.11 -7.18 15.15
CA ASP A 611 -18.59 -7.78 13.91
C ASP A 611 -17.41 -8.35 13.12
N VAL A 612 -16.93 -9.50 13.56
CA VAL A 612 -15.71 -10.17 13.08
C VAL A 612 -16.06 -11.36 12.20
N ALA A 613 -15.13 -11.76 11.33
CA ALA A 613 -15.27 -12.94 10.50
C ALA A 613 -15.16 -14.22 11.36
N GLU A 614 -16.20 -15.06 11.33
CA GLU A 614 -16.24 -16.30 12.10
C GLU A 614 -15.48 -17.43 11.39
N TYR A 615 -15.48 -17.45 10.05
CA TYR A 615 -14.90 -18.54 9.25
C TYR A 615 -13.40 -18.76 9.52
N ASN A 616 -12.65 -17.71 9.80
CA ASN A 616 -11.22 -17.79 10.12
C ASN A 616 -10.90 -17.54 11.60
N GLY A 617 -11.93 -17.34 12.45
CA GLY A 617 -11.77 -17.10 13.87
C GLY A 617 -11.16 -15.75 14.20
N GLU A 618 -11.53 -14.69 13.47
CA GLU A 618 -11.05 -13.34 13.70
C GLU A 618 -11.33 -12.86 15.13
N LEU A 619 -10.32 -12.24 15.77
CA LEU A 619 -10.45 -11.76 17.13
C LEU A 619 -11.17 -10.41 17.18
N LYS A 620 -12.14 -10.29 18.10
CA LYS A 620 -12.71 -8.99 18.47
C LYS A 620 -11.65 -8.07 19.04
N SER A 621 -11.83 -6.76 18.88
CA SER A 621 -10.95 -5.76 19.47
C SER A 621 -11.70 -4.72 20.30
N ALA A 622 -11.08 -4.28 21.39
CA ALA A 622 -11.60 -3.17 22.19
C ALA A 622 -11.38 -1.83 21.47
N GLY A 623 -12.26 -0.87 21.74
CA GLY A 623 -12.07 0.50 21.29
C GLY A 623 -10.92 1.19 22.05
N TYR A 624 -10.32 2.18 21.43
CA TYR A 624 -9.24 2.97 22.04
C TYR A 624 -9.24 4.41 21.52
N GLY A 625 -8.55 5.28 22.23
CA GLY A 625 -8.27 6.65 21.80
C GLY A 625 -6.81 6.99 22.06
N LEU A 626 -6.21 7.72 21.12
CA LEU A 626 -4.84 8.19 21.17
C LEU A 626 -4.83 9.71 21.11
N LEU A 627 -3.84 10.34 21.77
CA LEU A 627 -3.57 11.75 21.71
C LEU A 627 -2.15 11.95 21.18
N HIS A 628 -1.99 12.81 20.18
CA HIS A 628 -0.72 13.17 19.58
C HIS A 628 -0.52 14.69 19.66
N ILE A 629 0.71 15.12 19.85
CA ILE A 629 1.09 16.54 19.82
C ILE A 629 2.32 16.64 18.93
N ARG A 630 2.30 17.57 17.98
CA ARG A 630 3.43 17.81 17.09
C ARG A 630 3.64 19.31 16.91
N GLY A 631 4.88 19.70 16.72
CA GLY A 631 5.27 21.08 16.40
C GLY A 631 6.31 21.07 15.30
N GLU A 632 6.32 22.13 14.51
CA GLU A 632 7.27 22.36 13.44
C GLU A 632 7.73 23.81 13.47
N ILE A 633 8.99 24.04 13.15
CA ILE A 633 9.59 25.37 13.05
C ILE A 633 10.55 25.46 11.86
N GLU A 634 10.50 26.56 11.14
CA GLU A 634 11.47 26.95 10.11
C GLU A 634 12.35 28.09 10.59
N PRO A 635 13.43 27.81 11.33
CA PRO A 635 14.29 28.85 11.92
C PRO A 635 15.07 29.67 10.87
N VAL A 636 15.30 29.09 9.72
CA VAL A 636 15.86 29.73 8.52
C VAL A 636 15.20 29.13 7.28
N VAL A 637 15.06 29.88 6.22
CA VAL A 637 14.41 29.43 4.97
C VAL A 637 14.99 28.10 4.51
N GLY A 638 14.11 27.13 4.27
CA GLY A 638 14.44 25.79 3.83
C GLY A 638 14.80 24.79 4.93
N LEU A 639 15.09 25.25 6.18
CA LEU A 639 15.35 24.35 7.30
C LEU A 639 14.09 24.13 8.14
N ASN A 640 13.49 22.96 8.04
CA ASN A 640 12.34 22.56 8.84
C ASN A 640 12.78 21.61 9.95
N ILE A 641 12.35 21.88 11.18
CA ILE A 641 12.58 21.04 12.36
C ILE A 641 11.23 20.65 12.95
N GLY A 642 10.93 19.34 12.93
CA GLY A 642 9.75 18.76 13.55
C GLY A 642 10.07 18.11 14.89
N LEU A 643 9.16 18.25 15.85
CA LEU A 643 9.20 17.58 17.14
C LEU A 643 7.79 17.10 17.49
N GLY A 644 7.66 15.85 17.92
CA GLY A 644 6.35 15.35 18.30
C GLY A 644 6.37 14.28 19.37
N ILE A 645 5.19 14.07 19.93
CA ILE A 645 4.89 13.00 20.87
C ILE A 645 3.63 12.28 20.36
N GLU A 646 3.79 11.07 19.91
CA GLU A 646 2.68 10.18 19.57
C GLU A 646 2.26 9.37 20.78
N ASN A 647 0.98 9.02 20.86
CA ASN A 647 0.42 8.30 22.00
C ASN A 647 0.84 8.90 23.36
N VAL A 648 0.61 10.20 23.54
CA VAL A 648 1.04 11.00 24.72
C VAL A 648 0.71 10.31 26.04
N LEU A 649 -0.44 9.63 26.11
CA LEU A 649 -0.95 8.97 27.31
C LEU A 649 -0.38 7.56 27.53
N ASP A 650 0.54 7.12 26.67
CA ASP A 650 1.13 5.77 26.69
C ASP A 650 0.06 4.65 26.73
N LYS A 651 -0.99 4.84 25.93
CA LYS A 651 -2.12 3.91 25.89
C LYS A 651 -1.71 2.58 25.27
N LYS A 652 -1.92 1.49 25.99
CA LYS A 652 -1.82 0.13 25.45
C LYS A 652 -3.05 -0.17 24.56
N TYR A 653 -2.84 -0.50 23.29
CA TYR A 653 -3.90 -0.74 22.32
C TYR A 653 -3.50 -1.77 21.28
N ALA A 654 -4.49 -2.36 20.60
CA ALA A 654 -4.30 -3.18 19.43
C ALA A 654 -5.21 -2.66 18.31
N ASP A 655 -4.62 -2.37 17.16
CA ASP A 655 -5.39 -2.02 15.96
C ASP A 655 -6.21 -3.24 15.48
N HIS A 656 -7.50 -3.02 15.15
CA HIS A 656 -8.33 -4.13 14.68
C HIS A 656 -7.79 -4.73 13.38
N THR A 657 -7.34 -3.90 12.45
CA THR A 657 -6.77 -4.33 11.17
C THR A 657 -5.35 -4.90 11.29
N GLY A 658 -4.71 -4.79 12.46
CA GLY A 658 -3.47 -5.47 12.81
C GLY A 658 -3.67 -6.98 12.93
N ALA A 659 -2.61 -7.74 12.64
CA ALA A 659 -2.64 -9.18 12.67
C ALA A 659 -2.37 -9.76 14.07
N VAL A 660 -2.35 -11.08 14.18
CA VAL A 660 -2.15 -11.84 15.42
C VAL A 660 -0.67 -12.17 15.60
N ASN A 661 -0.14 -12.03 16.83
CA ASN A 661 1.24 -12.39 17.13
C ASN A 661 1.48 -13.89 17.02
N ARG A 662 2.50 -14.28 16.27
CA ARG A 662 2.96 -15.66 16.07
C ARG A 662 4.36 -15.92 16.66
N ALA A 663 5.00 -14.89 17.18
CA ALA A 663 6.34 -15.00 17.76
C ALA A 663 6.28 -15.24 19.27
N SER A 664 7.01 -16.26 19.75
CA SER A 664 7.16 -16.55 21.18
C SER A 664 8.25 -15.68 21.81
N GLY A 665 8.21 -15.54 23.15
CA GLY A 665 9.23 -14.83 23.92
C GLY A 665 9.02 -13.33 24.03
N ASN A 666 7.80 -12.84 23.76
CA ASN A 666 7.40 -11.47 24.02
C ASN A 666 6.85 -11.33 25.45
N ASP A 667 7.40 -10.39 26.22
CA ASP A 667 6.86 -10.01 27.52
C ASP A 667 5.58 -9.18 27.30
N GLY A 668 4.47 -9.59 27.94
CA GLY A 668 3.19 -8.87 27.86
C GLY A 668 2.42 -9.01 26.54
N LEU A 669 2.84 -9.93 25.63
CA LEU A 669 2.16 -10.24 24.37
C LEU A 669 2.27 -11.73 24.05
N ALA A 670 1.23 -12.50 24.32
CA ALA A 670 1.23 -13.94 24.06
C ALA A 670 1.06 -14.26 22.55
N VAL A 671 1.49 -15.48 22.17
CA VAL A 671 1.16 -16.05 20.85
C VAL A 671 -0.36 -16.23 20.76
N GLY A 672 -0.95 -15.81 19.66
CA GLY A 672 -2.39 -15.84 19.43
C GLY A 672 -3.15 -14.57 19.86
N GLU A 673 -2.49 -13.62 20.50
CA GLU A 673 -3.07 -12.30 20.78
C GLU A 673 -2.83 -11.32 19.62
N LYS A 674 -3.69 -10.30 19.48
CA LYS A 674 -3.46 -9.23 18.50
C LYS A 674 -2.16 -8.50 18.81
N VAL A 675 -1.38 -8.21 17.78
CA VAL A 675 -0.15 -7.41 17.90
C VAL A 675 -0.52 -6.02 18.43
N LEU A 676 0.19 -5.59 19.46
CA LEU A 676 -0.03 -4.27 20.09
C LEU A 676 0.58 -3.15 19.24
N GLY A 677 -0.08 -2.00 19.26
CA GLY A 677 0.50 -0.77 18.73
C GLY A 677 1.65 -0.25 19.61
N HIS A 678 2.44 0.65 19.08
CA HIS A 678 3.55 1.26 19.82
C HIS A 678 3.06 2.09 21.01
N GLY A 679 3.84 2.13 22.08
CA GLY A 679 3.66 3.00 23.25
C GLY A 679 3.87 4.46 22.89
N ARG A 680 4.12 5.30 23.93
CA ARG A 680 4.46 6.70 23.70
C ARG A 680 5.77 6.79 22.90
N ASN A 681 5.74 7.57 21.83
CA ASN A 681 6.87 7.82 20.94
C ASN A 681 7.22 9.31 20.93
N VAL A 682 8.45 9.66 21.33
CA VAL A 682 8.99 11.00 21.13
C VAL A 682 9.88 10.96 19.88
N TYR A 683 9.64 11.88 18.96
CA TYR A 683 10.44 11.94 17.73
C TYR A 683 10.94 13.36 17.45
N VAL A 684 12.02 13.43 16.71
CA VAL A 684 12.55 14.65 16.13
C VAL A 684 12.91 14.40 14.67
N THR A 685 12.58 15.37 13.81
CA THR A 685 12.96 15.39 12.40
C THR A 685 13.63 16.71 12.05
N ALA A 686 14.50 16.68 11.08
CA ALA A 686 15.08 17.87 10.49
C ALA A 686 15.22 17.67 8.99
N SER A 687 14.79 18.64 8.19
CA SER A 687 14.97 18.63 6.75
C SER A 687 15.46 19.98 6.27
N TYR A 688 16.32 19.99 5.25
CA TYR A 688 16.82 21.19 4.61
C TYR A 688 16.64 21.08 3.09
N GLU A 689 15.92 22.04 2.54
CA GLU A 689 15.72 22.19 1.10
C GLU A 689 16.51 23.40 0.57
N TRP A 690 17.13 23.29 -0.62
CA TRP A 690 17.88 24.35 -1.26
C TRP A 690 17.64 24.44 -2.75
#